data_8543573391e44a4561789ed7922ffc0b
#
_entry.id   8543573391e44a4561789ed7922ffc0b
#
_cell.length_a   1.000
_cell.length_b   1.000
_cell.length_c   1.000
_cell.angle_alpha   90.00
_cell.angle_beta   90.00
_cell.angle_gamma   90.00
#
_symmetry.space_group_name_H-M   'P 1'
#
loop_
_entity.id
_entity.type
_entity.pdbx_description
1 polymer ?
#
loop_
_entity_poly.entity_id
_entity_poly.type
_entity_poly.pdbx_seq_one_letter_code
_entity_poly.pdbx_strand_id
1 'polypeptide(L)'
;MKRKISIILTLSLLFAYCGTLLALRRYNGLTEDISVEAIGKNLPNHPRLYFSEKDFRHLRRATFGHCGNQYVRNISAGIIKAADSLAMHGDYPYRKDASGRRILENCSRPVLRCLFQTAYAYRMTGEKKYLDRAISLLETVCAYPDWNPRHYLDVAELALGVALAYDWLYGEIPSDLRDRVTDKLIHEALETSLESRFAKQCSEMNNRNQVCNAGLAIAALAVWEKAPSLCKDVLESSIARNREAMASLYAPDGIYAEGAVYWSYGTTFEVALLDALESVLGTDYGLSDAPGFDRTPYFEMNMFSSTGREQDFFNYADSEDALTLPGCIWYFVRRSGDSGFLWPAREIYEQPSRLYDELCDDRLAFVPLYEAVHAHIKKIEEPDAAPFFGDGPTPLAVLRTGWDKNDLYLAVKGGSASSSHAHMDAGSFVFDAYGTRWACDPPRPSYAATEKWWKDNGKKRSEVIWDFFSYRNTSHNTLTVNGKKHSIRGRAHLVKRIDSLDYQGACIDMGELFAEDLSHAERTVAIVNGSRLEVVDVLETGAAPANIRWNWVTPAAVTLCPDGILLYKDGVEMKLSSADTSIPLHWRIWPLNEDTIGLDPEDFLPCAKGLSIVGFECDIPATTKITLKTVCEKLQPVKKAE
;
A
#
# COMPACT_ATOMS: atom_id res chain seq x y z
N MET A 1 -7.79 42.28 9.23
CA MET A 1 -6.90 41.13 9.23
C MET A 1 -7.59 39.86 8.68
N LYS A 2 -8.76 39.43 9.19
CA LYS A 2 -9.48 38.23 8.72
C LYS A 2 -9.78 38.17 7.21
N ARG A 3 -10.13 39.27 6.55
CA ARG A 3 -10.35 39.32 5.07
C ARG A 3 -9.07 39.14 4.24
N LYS A 4 -7.89 39.57 4.73
CA LYS A 4 -6.62 39.38 4.02
C LYS A 4 -6.13 37.94 4.13
N ILE A 5 -6.34 37.27 5.28
CA ILE A 5 -5.98 35.86 5.49
C ILE A 5 -6.87 34.95 4.62
N SER A 6 -8.18 35.22 4.54
CA SER A 6 -9.09 34.47 3.66
C SER A 6 -8.71 34.58 2.18
N ILE A 7 -8.29 35.78 1.73
CA ILE A 7 -7.87 35.98 0.32
C ILE A 7 -6.55 35.28 0.03
N ILE A 8 -5.61 35.25 0.98
CA ILE A 8 -4.33 34.53 0.81
C ILE A 8 -4.55 33.01 0.78
N LEU A 9 -5.40 32.47 1.65
CA LEU A 9 -5.75 31.02 1.60
C LEU A 9 -6.48 30.66 0.30
N THR A 10 -7.43 31.48 -0.15
CA THR A 10 -8.14 31.24 -1.41
C THR A 10 -7.21 31.34 -2.62
N LEU A 11 -6.25 32.25 -2.60
CA LEU A 11 -5.24 32.39 -3.65
C LEU A 11 -4.25 31.21 -3.63
N SER A 12 -3.80 30.74 -2.47
CA SER A 12 -2.89 29.58 -2.38
C SER A 12 -3.58 28.28 -2.82
N LEU A 13 -4.85 28.07 -2.47
CA LEU A 13 -5.66 26.94 -2.96
C LEU A 13 -5.90 27.03 -4.47
N LEU A 14 -6.17 28.23 -5.01
CA LEU A 14 -6.29 28.44 -6.46
C LEU A 14 -4.96 28.20 -7.18
N PHE A 15 -3.84 28.63 -6.62
CA PHE A 15 -2.51 28.39 -7.21
C PHE A 15 -2.13 26.89 -7.16
N ALA A 16 -2.43 26.19 -6.06
CA ALA A 16 -2.22 24.73 -5.98
C ALA A 16 -3.10 23.99 -7.00
N TYR A 17 -4.40 24.34 -7.08
CA TYR A 17 -5.33 23.75 -8.02
C TYR A 17 -4.96 24.05 -9.49
N CYS A 18 -4.56 25.28 -9.81
CA CYS A 18 -4.05 25.63 -11.14
C CYS A 18 -2.72 24.92 -11.46
N GLY A 19 -1.84 24.75 -10.47
CA GLY A 19 -0.58 24.00 -10.62
C GLY A 19 -0.83 22.54 -10.96
N THR A 20 -1.75 21.89 -10.25
CA THR A 20 -2.14 20.49 -10.48
C THR A 20 -2.80 20.31 -11.86
N LEU A 21 -3.70 21.22 -12.25
CA LEU A 21 -4.33 21.20 -13.57
C LEU A 21 -3.32 21.41 -14.70
N LEU A 22 -2.32 22.28 -14.50
CA LEU A 22 -1.24 22.49 -15.46
C LEU A 22 -0.32 21.28 -15.56
N ALA A 23 0.02 20.63 -14.44
CA ALA A 23 0.80 19.40 -14.41
C ALA A 23 0.07 18.26 -15.12
N LEU A 24 -1.21 18.03 -14.79
CA LEU A 24 -2.08 17.06 -15.46
C LEU A 24 -2.20 17.34 -16.97
N ARG A 25 -2.35 18.60 -17.36
CA ARG A 25 -2.45 18.99 -18.75
C ARG A 25 -1.14 18.77 -19.49
N ARG A 26 0.00 19.01 -18.84
CA ARG A 26 1.33 18.72 -19.38
C ARG A 26 1.54 17.21 -19.50
N TYR A 27 1.23 16.44 -18.46
CA TYR A 27 1.36 14.98 -18.43
C TYR A 27 0.48 14.31 -19.49
N ASN A 28 -0.79 14.69 -19.60
CA ASN A 28 -1.69 14.18 -20.65
C ASN A 28 -1.33 14.65 -22.08
N GLY A 29 -0.52 15.68 -22.20
CA GLY A 29 -0.01 16.19 -23.48
C GLY A 29 1.32 15.57 -23.93
N LEU A 30 1.94 14.71 -23.09
CA LEU A 30 3.14 13.96 -23.46
C LEU A 30 2.73 12.82 -24.39
N THR A 31 2.68 13.09 -25.68
CA THR A 31 2.54 12.09 -26.74
C THR A 31 3.92 11.89 -27.36
N GLU A 32 4.75 11.05 -26.76
CA GLU A 32 5.85 10.45 -27.48
C GLU A 32 5.27 9.29 -28.30
N ASP A 33 5.30 9.41 -29.62
CA ASP A 33 4.94 8.31 -30.51
C ASP A 33 5.92 7.15 -30.26
N ILE A 34 5.38 6.00 -29.85
CA ILE A 34 6.16 4.78 -29.72
C ILE A 34 6.52 4.32 -31.15
N SER A 35 7.64 4.76 -31.66
CA SER A 35 8.13 4.33 -32.96
C SER A 35 8.70 2.93 -32.87
N VAL A 36 7.89 1.96 -33.20
CA VAL A 36 8.25 0.53 -33.17
C VAL A 36 9.31 0.15 -34.20
N GLU A 37 9.38 0.85 -35.31
CA GLU A 37 10.47 0.62 -36.29
C GLU A 37 11.84 0.94 -35.66
N ALA A 38 11.90 1.89 -34.73
CA ALA A 38 13.10 2.20 -33.96
C ALA A 38 13.42 1.12 -32.92
N ILE A 39 12.41 0.54 -32.27
CA ILE A 39 12.58 -0.52 -31.25
C ILE A 39 13.22 -1.76 -31.86
N GLY A 40 12.64 -2.31 -32.93
CA GLY A 40 13.13 -3.57 -33.51
C GLY A 40 14.58 -3.51 -34.08
N LYS A 41 15.07 -2.32 -34.46
CA LYS A 41 16.44 -2.13 -34.94
C LYS A 41 17.49 -2.00 -33.83
N ASN A 42 17.06 -1.57 -32.62
CA ASN A 42 17.96 -1.22 -31.52
C ASN A 42 17.80 -2.12 -30.31
N LEU A 43 16.93 -3.15 -30.37
CA LEU A 43 16.66 -4.03 -29.24
C LEU A 43 17.95 -4.77 -28.83
N PRO A 44 18.36 -4.70 -27.55
CA PRO A 44 19.53 -5.43 -27.07
C PRO A 44 19.36 -6.93 -27.19
N ASN A 45 20.46 -7.68 -27.27
CA ASN A 45 20.44 -9.14 -27.16
C ASN A 45 20.06 -9.58 -25.73
N HIS A 46 19.53 -10.80 -25.59
CA HIS A 46 19.32 -11.42 -24.29
C HIS A 46 20.64 -11.71 -23.55
N PRO A 47 20.72 -11.52 -22.23
CA PRO A 47 19.70 -10.91 -21.38
C PRO A 47 19.65 -9.39 -21.56
N ARG A 48 18.44 -8.82 -21.58
CA ARG A 48 18.19 -7.39 -21.78
C ARG A 48 17.29 -6.76 -20.72
N LEU A 49 16.43 -7.53 -20.07
CA LEU A 49 15.56 -7.04 -19.01
C LEU A 49 16.38 -6.73 -17.75
N TYR A 50 16.42 -5.47 -17.34
CA TYR A 50 17.14 -4.95 -16.18
C TYR A 50 18.66 -5.13 -16.25
N PHE A 51 19.16 -6.35 -16.40
CA PHE A 51 20.58 -6.68 -16.34
C PHE A 51 21.06 -7.31 -17.65
N SER A 52 21.98 -6.62 -18.31
CA SER A 52 22.73 -7.16 -19.44
C SER A 52 23.81 -8.16 -18.97
N GLU A 53 24.44 -8.87 -19.90
CA GLU A 53 25.60 -9.70 -19.59
C GLU A 53 26.75 -8.93 -18.92
N LYS A 54 26.91 -7.66 -19.24
CA LYS A 54 27.89 -6.78 -18.60
C LYS A 54 27.51 -6.51 -17.16
N ASP A 55 26.23 -6.29 -16.88
CA ASP A 55 25.74 -5.98 -15.54
C ASP A 55 25.83 -7.20 -14.63
N PHE A 56 25.50 -8.39 -15.10
CA PHE A 56 25.73 -9.63 -14.35
C PHE A 56 27.20 -9.85 -14.00
N ARG A 57 28.16 -9.48 -14.91
CA ARG A 57 29.58 -9.54 -14.58
C ARG A 57 29.97 -8.55 -13.47
N HIS A 58 29.41 -7.36 -13.50
CA HIS A 58 29.62 -6.36 -12.44
C HIS A 58 29.01 -6.81 -11.11
N LEU A 59 27.79 -7.32 -11.11
CA LEU A 59 27.11 -7.86 -9.94
C LEU A 59 27.90 -9.01 -9.30
N ARG A 60 28.44 -9.96 -10.10
CA ARG A 60 29.31 -11.04 -9.57
C ARG A 60 30.51 -10.48 -8.83
N ARG A 61 31.17 -9.44 -9.38
CA ARG A 61 32.30 -8.80 -8.72
C ARG A 61 31.90 -8.07 -7.43
N ALA A 62 30.77 -7.39 -7.44
CA ALA A 62 30.23 -6.69 -6.27
C ALA A 62 29.81 -7.67 -5.16
N THR A 63 29.16 -8.78 -5.52
CA THR A 63 28.61 -9.77 -4.57
C THR A 63 29.71 -10.63 -3.94
N PHE A 64 30.64 -11.16 -4.75
CA PHE A 64 31.66 -12.11 -4.28
C PHE A 64 33.03 -11.46 -4.05
N GLY A 65 33.22 -10.21 -4.49
CA GLY A 65 34.43 -9.43 -4.23
C GLY A 65 34.33 -8.57 -2.96
N HIS A 66 35.45 -7.95 -2.58
CA HIS A 66 35.48 -7.03 -1.45
C HIS A 66 35.23 -5.57 -1.86
N CYS A 67 34.78 -5.34 -3.09
CA CYS A 67 34.56 -4.00 -3.66
C CYS A 67 33.09 -3.78 -3.93
N GLY A 68 32.57 -2.59 -3.62
CA GLY A 68 31.23 -2.18 -3.98
C GLY A 68 30.33 -1.79 -2.81
N ASN A 69 29.13 -1.36 -3.14
CA ASN A 69 28.10 -0.95 -2.18
C ASN A 69 27.64 -2.17 -1.35
N GLN A 70 27.65 -2.01 -0.01
CA GLN A 70 27.24 -3.07 0.90
C GLN A 70 25.77 -3.51 0.70
N TYR A 71 24.88 -2.58 0.33
CA TYR A 71 23.48 -2.89 0.08
C TYR A 71 23.31 -3.80 -1.13
N VAL A 72 23.97 -3.48 -2.25
CA VAL A 72 24.00 -4.35 -3.45
C VAL A 72 24.49 -5.74 -3.11
N ARG A 73 25.60 -5.84 -2.36
CA ARG A 73 26.17 -7.13 -1.97
C ARG A 73 25.20 -7.92 -1.11
N ASN A 74 24.59 -7.28 -0.10
CA ASN A 74 23.69 -7.95 0.84
C ASN A 74 22.40 -8.40 0.16
N ILE A 75 21.78 -7.55 -0.68
CA ILE A 75 20.57 -7.90 -1.45
C ILE A 75 20.88 -9.07 -2.40
N SER A 76 21.94 -8.96 -3.19
CA SER A 76 22.34 -10.01 -4.14
C SER A 76 22.63 -11.36 -3.43
N ALA A 77 23.39 -11.34 -2.34
CA ALA A 77 23.68 -12.54 -1.57
C ALA A 77 22.41 -13.13 -0.92
N GLY A 78 21.50 -12.29 -0.46
CA GLY A 78 20.21 -12.69 0.09
C GLY A 78 19.34 -13.42 -0.95
N ILE A 79 19.24 -12.88 -2.17
CA ILE A 79 18.50 -13.52 -3.27
C ILE A 79 19.10 -14.89 -3.61
N ILE A 80 20.44 -15.00 -3.70
CA ILE A 80 21.10 -16.27 -3.99
C ILE A 80 20.81 -17.29 -2.89
N LYS A 81 20.89 -16.89 -1.63
CA LYS A 81 20.60 -17.76 -0.48
C LYS A 81 19.12 -18.18 -0.45
N ALA A 82 18.18 -17.29 -0.79
CA ALA A 82 16.77 -17.63 -0.91
C ALA A 82 16.51 -18.65 -2.01
N ALA A 83 17.23 -18.57 -3.14
CA ALA A 83 17.14 -19.54 -4.23
C ALA A 83 17.58 -20.96 -3.82
N ASP A 84 18.42 -21.13 -2.80
CA ASP A 84 18.84 -22.46 -2.31
C ASP A 84 17.63 -23.28 -1.83
N SER A 85 16.73 -22.67 -1.06
CA SER A 85 15.52 -23.36 -0.58
C SER A 85 14.56 -23.67 -1.73
N LEU A 86 14.45 -22.78 -2.71
CA LEU A 86 13.55 -22.93 -3.85
C LEU A 86 14.06 -23.95 -4.87
N ALA A 87 15.38 -24.14 -4.98
CA ALA A 87 15.98 -25.17 -5.81
C ALA A 87 15.60 -26.61 -5.37
N MET A 88 15.26 -26.77 -4.11
CA MET A 88 14.84 -28.04 -3.50
C MET A 88 13.32 -28.21 -3.39
N HIS A 89 12.54 -27.19 -3.75
CA HIS A 89 11.09 -27.20 -3.59
C HIS A 89 10.40 -28.04 -4.68
N GLY A 90 9.22 -28.59 -4.33
CA GLY A 90 8.34 -29.29 -5.28
C GLY A 90 7.70 -28.35 -6.30
N ASP A 91 6.94 -28.90 -7.24
CA ASP A 91 6.24 -28.15 -8.27
C ASP A 91 5.07 -27.34 -7.68
N TYR A 92 4.68 -26.30 -8.40
CA TYR A 92 3.49 -25.50 -8.13
C TYR A 92 2.36 -25.93 -9.08
N PRO A 93 1.55 -26.95 -8.72
CA PRO A 93 0.49 -27.43 -9.58
C PRO A 93 -0.60 -26.38 -9.75
N TYR A 94 -1.23 -26.33 -10.92
CA TYR A 94 -2.35 -25.45 -11.19
C TYR A 94 -3.48 -25.68 -10.16
N ARG A 95 -3.69 -24.73 -9.27
CA ARG A 95 -4.69 -24.83 -8.20
C ARG A 95 -5.32 -23.46 -7.88
N LYS A 96 -6.65 -23.42 -7.93
CA LYS A 96 -7.41 -22.25 -7.51
C LYS A 96 -7.51 -22.15 -5.99
N ASP A 97 -7.72 -20.93 -5.51
CA ASP A 97 -7.99 -20.65 -4.10
C ASP A 97 -9.34 -21.25 -3.63
N ALA A 98 -9.65 -21.10 -2.33
CA ALA A 98 -10.90 -21.59 -1.74
C ALA A 98 -12.17 -20.97 -2.38
N SER A 99 -12.07 -19.78 -2.97
CA SER A 99 -13.16 -19.16 -3.71
C SER A 99 -13.36 -19.77 -5.12
N GLY A 100 -12.43 -20.58 -5.61
CA GLY A 100 -12.41 -21.15 -6.96
C GLY A 100 -12.13 -20.11 -8.05
N ARG A 101 -11.64 -18.92 -7.70
CA ARG A 101 -11.51 -17.79 -8.62
C ARG A 101 -10.08 -17.50 -9.05
N ARG A 102 -9.10 -17.56 -8.13
CA ARG A 102 -7.72 -17.10 -8.32
C ARG A 102 -6.74 -18.25 -8.25
N ILE A 103 -5.67 -18.18 -9.04
CA ILE A 103 -4.49 -19.02 -8.87
C ILE A 103 -3.31 -18.24 -8.27
N LEU A 104 -3.52 -16.98 -7.91
CA LEU A 104 -2.50 -16.00 -7.56
C LEU A 104 -1.55 -16.50 -6.47
N GLU A 105 -2.09 -16.88 -5.31
CA GLU A 105 -1.32 -17.31 -4.14
C GLU A 105 -0.77 -18.74 -4.30
N ASN A 106 -1.46 -19.61 -5.02
CA ASN A 106 -1.07 -21.01 -5.15
C ASN A 106 -0.12 -21.27 -6.31
N CYS A 107 -0.12 -20.40 -7.32
CA CYS A 107 0.65 -20.59 -8.55
C CYS A 107 1.43 -19.35 -8.95
N SER A 108 0.76 -18.22 -9.30
CA SER A 108 1.41 -17.10 -9.99
C SER A 108 2.54 -16.48 -9.17
N ARG A 109 2.29 -16.12 -7.92
CA ARG A 109 3.31 -15.54 -7.01
C ARG A 109 4.45 -16.48 -6.68
N PRO A 110 4.20 -17.74 -6.26
CA PRO A 110 5.28 -18.70 -6.03
C PRO A 110 6.12 -19.00 -7.28
N VAL A 111 5.48 -19.06 -8.46
CA VAL A 111 6.18 -19.27 -9.74
C VAL A 111 7.07 -18.08 -10.07
N LEU A 112 6.52 -16.85 -10.00
CA LEU A 112 7.31 -15.62 -10.24
C LEU A 112 8.53 -15.59 -9.33
N ARG A 113 8.34 -15.77 -8.01
CA ARG A 113 9.43 -15.81 -7.04
C ARG A 113 10.48 -16.84 -7.38
N CYS A 114 10.06 -18.09 -7.62
CA CYS A 114 10.98 -19.19 -7.88
C CYS A 114 11.76 -18.99 -9.20
N LEU A 115 11.08 -18.59 -10.28
CA LEU A 115 11.72 -18.37 -11.58
C LEU A 115 12.75 -17.24 -11.51
N PHE A 116 12.35 -16.11 -10.94
CA PHE A 116 13.25 -14.97 -10.79
C PHE A 116 14.48 -15.33 -9.95
N GLN A 117 14.29 -15.85 -8.73
CA GLN A 117 15.40 -16.09 -7.81
C GLN A 117 16.35 -17.19 -8.32
N THR A 118 15.83 -18.27 -8.92
CA THR A 118 16.66 -19.33 -9.46
C THR A 118 17.40 -18.92 -10.74
N ALA A 119 16.73 -18.17 -11.64
CA ALA A 119 17.41 -17.63 -12.82
C ALA A 119 18.53 -16.65 -12.42
N TYR A 120 18.27 -15.77 -11.45
CA TYR A 120 19.29 -14.87 -10.91
C TYR A 120 20.46 -15.63 -10.29
N ALA A 121 20.18 -16.60 -9.41
CA ALA A 121 21.21 -17.39 -8.73
C ALA A 121 22.08 -18.17 -9.73
N TYR A 122 21.49 -18.74 -10.79
CA TYR A 122 22.25 -19.36 -11.86
C TYR A 122 23.19 -18.35 -12.57
N ARG A 123 22.65 -17.19 -12.93
CA ARG A 123 23.46 -16.11 -13.58
C ARG A 123 24.63 -15.67 -12.70
N MET A 124 24.46 -15.71 -11.39
CA MET A 124 25.48 -15.28 -10.44
C MET A 124 26.52 -16.36 -10.14
N THR A 125 26.10 -17.61 -9.99
CA THR A 125 26.97 -18.72 -9.48
C THR A 125 27.39 -19.72 -10.56
N GLY A 126 26.58 -19.91 -11.60
CA GLY A 126 26.73 -20.99 -12.58
C GLY A 126 26.33 -22.37 -12.06
N GLU A 127 25.76 -22.47 -10.85
CA GLU A 127 25.38 -23.77 -10.26
C GLU A 127 24.16 -24.37 -10.95
N LYS A 128 24.33 -25.58 -11.49
CA LYS A 128 23.35 -26.26 -12.33
C LYS A 128 22.00 -26.50 -11.63
N LYS A 129 21.98 -26.69 -10.29
CA LYS A 129 20.75 -26.89 -9.52
C LYS A 129 19.71 -25.79 -9.73
N TYR A 130 20.14 -24.53 -9.87
CA TYR A 130 19.24 -23.40 -10.10
C TYR A 130 18.69 -23.39 -11.53
N LEU A 131 19.53 -23.70 -12.52
CA LEU A 131 19.09 -23.83 -13.91
C LEU A 131 18.08 -24.97 -14.06
N ASP A 132 18.41 -26.15 -13.53
CA ASP A 132 17.54 -27.33 -13.60
C ASP A 132 16.16 -27.04 -12.96
N ARG A 133 16.15 -26.29 -11.85
CA ARG A 133 14.90 -25.88 -11.19
C ARG A 133 14.09 -24.89 -12.05
N ALA A 134 14.74 -23.87 -12.62
CA ALA A 134 14.07 -22.90 -13.48
C ALA A 134 13.49 -23.59 -14.74
N ILE A 135 14.23 -24.50 -15.37
CA ILE A 135 13.76 -25.27 -16.52
C ILE A 135 12.55 -26.15 -16.15
N SER A 136 12.64 -26.93 -15.07
CA SER A 136 11.51 -27.75 -14.60
C SER A 136 10.25 -26.92 -14.33
N LEU A 137 10.40 -25.73 -13.77
CA LEU A 137 9.26 -24.86 -13.49
C LEU A 137 8.69 -24.23 -14.77
N LEU A 138 9.53 -23.87 -15.76
CA LEU A 138 9.06 -23.43 -17.07
C LEU A 138 8.25 -24.53 -17.77
N GLU A 139 8.69 -25.79 -17.68
CA GLU A 139 7.92 -26.94 -18.19
C GLU A 139 6.57 -27.09 -17.50
N THR A 140 6.54 -26.94 -16.16
CA THR A 140 5.30 -26.98 -15.37
C THR A 140 4.32 -25.90 -15.80
N VAL A 141 4.79 -24.66 -15.96
CA VAL A 141 3.94 -23.52 -16.38
C VAL A 141 3.45 -23.68 -17.82
N CYS A 142 4.27 -24.24 -18.70
CA CYS A 142 3.84 -24.59 -20.06
C CYS A 142 2.72 -25.64 -20.08
N ALA A 143 2.66 -26.51 -19.08
CA ALA A 143 1.63 -27.54 -18.95
C ALA A 143 0.33 -27.02 -18.31
N TYR A 144 0.27 -25.82 -17.78
CA TYR A 144 -0.99 -25.24 -17.27
C TYR A 144 -2.04 -25.14 -18.37
N PRO A 145 -3.32 -25.44 -18.06
CA PRO A 145 -4.41 -25.38 -19.06
C PRO A 145 -4.65 -23.98 -19.58
N ASP A 146 -4.51 -22.99 -18.72
CA ASP A 146 -4.55 -21.55 -19.01
C ASP A 146 -3.79 -20.79 -17.90
N TRP A 147 -3.69 -19.46 -18.01
CA TRP A 147 -3.14 -18.60 -16.96
C TRP A 147 -4.24 -17.82 -16.22
N ASN A 148 -5.46 -18.35 -16.24
CA ASN A 148 -6.65 -17.81 -15.56
C ASN A 148 -6.97 -16.34 -15.92
N PRO A 149 -7.18 -16.00 -17.20
CA PRO A 149 -7.41 -14.60 -17.62
C PRO A 149 -8.68 -13.97 -17.05
N ARG A 150 -9.53 -14.77 -16.39
CA ARG A 150 -10.67 -14.25 -15.62
C ARG A 150 -10.27 -13.43 -14.39
N HIS A 151 -9.06 -13.64 -13.90
CA HIS A 151 -8.41 -12.85 -12.86
C HIS A 151 -7.04 -12.41 -13.34
N TYR A 152 -6.96 -11.29 -14.04
CA TYR A 152 -5.84 -10.93 -14.88
C TYR A 152 -4.53 -10.66 -14.12
N LEU A 153 -4.57 -10.42 -12.80
CA LEU A 153 -3.37 -10.40 -11.95
C LEU A 153 -2.61 -11.74 -12.00
N ASP A 154 -3.34 -12.86 -12.12
CA ASP A 154 -2.73 -14.18 -12.24
C ASP A 154 -1.86 -14.28 -13.50
N VAL A 155 -2.38 -13.78 -14.63
CA VAL A 155 -1.67 -13.71 -15.91
C VAL A 155 -0.44 -12.81 -15.82
N ALA A 156 -0.61 -11.62 -15.25
CA ALA A 156 0.44 -10.60 -15.21
C ALA A 156 1.66 -11.04 -14.39
N GLU A 157 1.42 -11.61 -13.20
CA GLU A 157 2.51 -12.09 -12.34
C GLU A 157 3.20 -13.33 -12.94
N LEU A 158 2.45 -14.25 -13.58
CA LEU A 158 3.06 -15.36 -14.34
C LEU A 158 3.89 -14.86 -15.50
N ALA A 159 3.35 -13.92 -16.28
CA ALA A 159 4.03 -13.36 -17.45
C ALA A 159 5.37 -12.69 -17.08
N LEU A 160 5.38 -11.93 -15.97
CA LEU A 160 6.61 -11.31 -15.48
C LEU A 160 7.66 -12.36 -15.10
N GLY A 161 7.28 -13.37 -14.31
CA GLY A 161 8.23 -14.40 -13.87
C GLY A 161 8.79 -15.23 -15.02
N VAL A 162 7.92 -15.62 -15.95
CA VAL A 162 8.31 -16.38 -17.16
C VAL A 162 9.19 -15.53 -18.08
N ALA A 163 8.87 -14.25 -18.26
CA ALA A 163 9.66 -13.33 -19.08
C ALA A 163 11.08 -13.11 -18.53
N LEU A 164 11.23 -12.94 -17.21
CA LEU A 164 12.54 -12.80 -16.56
C LEU A 164 13.39 -14.06 -16.75
N ALA A 165 12.82 -15.25 -16.46
CA ALA A 165 13.54 -16.50 -16.64
C ALA A 165 13.89 -16.76 -18.12
N TYR A 166 12.96 -16.51 -19.04
CA TYR A 166 13.18 -16.61 -20.47
C TYR A 166 14.33 -15.72 -20.94
N ASP A 167 14.33 -14.46 -20.53
CA ASP A 167 15.34 -13.48 -20.94
C ASP A 167 16.72 -13.81 -20.36
N TRP A 168 16.79 -14.04 -19.05
CA TRP A 168 18.06 -14.25 -18.36
C TRP A 168 18.70 -15.61 -18.65
N LEU A 169 17.90 -16.62 -18.98
CA LEU A 169 18.36 -17.97 -19.30
C LEU A 169 18.25 -18.32 -20.79
N TYR A 170 18.05 -17.32 -21.66
CA TYR A 170 17.74 -17.53 -23.08
C TYR A 170 18.69 -18.52 -23.79
N GLY A 171 19.99 -18.43 -23.54
CA GLY A 171 20.99 -19.31 -24.11
C GLY A 171 21.06 -20.71 -23.51
N GLU A 172 20.45 -20.89 -22.32
CA GLU A 172 20.52 -22.14 -21.55
C GLU A 172 19.24 -22.99 -21.67
N ILE A 173 18.11 -22.36 -22.02
CA ILE A 173 16.82 -23.04 -22.20
C ILE A 173 16.88 -23.86 -23.50
N PRO A 174 16.55 -25.18 -23.46
CA PRO A 174 16.43 -26.00 -24.68
C PRO A 174 15.49 -25.37 -25.70
N SER A 175 15.81 -25.49 -26.99
CA SER A 175 15.10 -24.78 -28.05
C SER A 175 13.62 -25.10 -28.13
N ASP A 176 13.24 -26.37 -27.92
CA ASP A 176 11.84 -26.82 -27.90
C ASP A 176 11.05 -26.26 -26.71
N LEU A 177 11.67 -26.18 -25.53
CA LEU A 177 11.08 -25.54 -24.37
C LEU A 177 10.98 -24.03 -24.57
N ARG A 178 12.00 -23.40 -25.14
CA ARG A 178 11.99 -21.97 -25.44
C ARG A 178 10.85 -21.58 -26.38
N ASP A 179 10.58 -22.40 -27.41
CA ASP A 179 9.45 -22.16 -28.30
C ASP A 179 8.11 -22.32 -27.56
N ARG A 180 7.94 -23.36 -26.74
CA ARG A 180 6.73 -23.55 -25.90
C ARG A 180 6.51 -22.40 -24.92
N VAL A 181 7.56 -21.91 -24.26
CA VAL A 181 7.50 -20.74 -23.36
C VAL A 181 7.08 -19.49 -24.13
N THR A 182 7.64 -19.29 -25.32
CA THR A 182 7.25 -18.17 -26.19
C THR A 182 5.79 -18.25 -26.57
N ASP A 183 5.31 -19.42 -27.00
CA ASP A 183 3.91 -19.64 -27.35
C ASP A 183 2.97 -19.35 -26.17
N LYS A 184 3.35 -19.78 -24.95
CA LYS A 184 2.56 -19.47 -23.73
C LYS A 184 2.53 -17.99 -23.43
N LEU A 185 3.64 -17.27 -23.50
CA LEU A 185 3.65 -15.82 -23.33
C LEU A 185 2.77 -15.11 -24.37
N ILE A 186 2.87 -15.52 -25.64
CA ILE A 186 2.07 -14.95 -26.72
C ILE A 186 0.56 -15.23 -26.49
N HIS A 187 0.17 -16.50 -26.32
CA HIS A 187 -1.25 -16.87 -26.33
C HIS A 187 -1.96 -16.61 -24.99
N GLU A 188 -1.31 -16.83 -23.85
CA GLU A 188 -1.94 -16.69 -22.53
C GLU A 188 -1.85 -15.27 -21.96
N ALA A 189 -0.83 -14.49 -22.34
CA ALA A 189 -0.65 -13.13 -21.85
C ALA A 189 -0.91 -12.07 -22.93
N LEU A 190 -0.14 -12.07 -24.04
CA LEU A 190 -0.16 -10.95 -24.97
C LEU A 190 -1.49 -10.89 -25.75
N GLU A 191 -1.92 -11.98 -26.38
CA GLU A 191 -3.17 -12.01 -27.15
C GLU A 191 -4.40 -11.77 -26.26
N THR A 192 -4.46 -12.42 -25.08
CA THR A 192 -5.59 -12.25 -24.16
C THR A 192 -5.71 -10.82 -23.64
N SER A 193 -4.59 -10.05 -23.55
CA SER A 193 -4.60 -8.65 -23.12
C SER A 193 -5.34 -7.70 -24.05
N LEU A 194 -5.47 -8.08 -25.32
CA LEU A 194 -6.16 -7.31 -26.34
C LEU A 194 -7.64 -7.74 -26.50
N GLU A 195 -8.05 -8.86 -25.90
CA GLU A 195 -9.44 -9.26 -25.86
C GLU A 195 -10.26 -8.33 -24.97
N SER A 196 -11.32 -7.69 -25.50
CA SER A 196 -12.12 -6.69 -24.78
C SER A 196 -12.66 -7.15 -23.42
N ARG A 197 -12.97 -8.46 -23.29
CA ARG A 197 -13.46 -9.06 -22.04
C ARG A 197 -12.43 -9.06 -20.92
N PHE A 198 -11.12 -9.08 -21.22
CA PHE A 198 -10.03 -9.11 -20.25
C PHE A 198 -9.31 -7.75 -20.16
N ALA A 199 -9.19 -7.04 -21.27
CA ALA A 199 -8.58 -5.71 -21.37
C ALA A 199 -9.12 -4.70 -20.35
N LYS A 200 -10.41 -4.81 -19.98
CA LYS A 200 -11.02 -3.98 -18.93
C LYS A 200 -10.29 -4.05 -17.60
N GLN A 201 -9.77 -5.22 -17.21
CA GLN A 201 -9.05 -5.37 -15.95
C GLN A 201 -7.70 -4.62 -15.94
N CYS A 202 -7.08 -4.51 -17.13
CA CYS A 202 -5.85 -3.75 -17.32
C CYS A 202 -6.07 -2.23 -17.40
N SER A 203 -7.34 -1.78 -17.50
CA SER A 203 -7.73 -0.37 -17.61
C SER A 203 -8.37 0.18 -16.34
N GLU A 204 -8.39 -0.58 -15.24
CA GLU A 204 -8.91 -0.11 -13.95
C GLU A 204 -8.02 0.99 -13.39
N MET A 205 -8.61 1.99 -12.71
CA MET A 205 -7.88 3.14 -12.15
C MET A 205 -7.41 2.83 -10.72
N ASN A 206 -6.63 1.76 -10.56
CA ASN A 206 -6.14 1.25 -9.29
C ASN A 206 -4.87 0.39 -9.49
N ASN A 207 -4.38 -0.26 -8.43
CA ASN A 207 -3.18 -1.11 -8.46
C ASN A 207 -3.17 -2.17 -9.57
N ARG A 208 -4.34 -2.70 -9.97
CA ARG A 208 -4.45 -3.67 -11.07
C ARG A 208 -3.90 -3.16 -12.39
N ASN A 209 -4.11 -1.88 -12.68
CA ASN A 209 -3.57 -1.26 -13.88
C ASN A 209 -2.07 -1.40 -13.93
N GLN A 210 -1.40 -1.02 -12.85
CA GLN A 210 0.06 -1.05 -12.73
C GLN A 210 0.59 -2.48 -12.89
N VAL A 211 0.04 -3.42 -12.12
CA VAL A 211 0.46 -4.84 -12.16
C VAL A 211 0.24 -5.46 -13.54
N CYS A 212 -0.96 -5.29 -14.11
CA CYS A 212 -1.27 -5.92 -15.39
C CYS A 212 -0.43 -5.36 -16.53
N ASN A 213 -0.31 -4.04 -16.62
CA ASN A 213 0.44 -3.42 -17.73
C ASN A 213 1.95 -3.62 -17.59
N ALA A 214 2.49 -3.69 -16.36
CA ALA A 214 3.89 -4.05 -16.16
C ALA A 214 4.21 -5.48 -16.64
N GLY A 215 3.45 -6.47 -16.18
CA GLY A 215 3.68 -7.86 -16.59
C GLY A 215 3.57 -8.06 -18.09
N LEU A 216 2.59 -7.41 -18.74
CA LEU A 216 2.38 -7.47 -20.18
C LEU A 216 3.50 -6.79 -20.99
N ALA A 217 3.87 -5.57 -20.63
CA ALA A 217 4.92 -4.82 -21.33
C ALA A 217 6.26 -5.53 -21.22
N ILE A 218 6.62 -6.04 -20.05
CA ILE A 218 7.86 -6.78 -19.81
C ILE A 218 7.87 -8.09 -20.62
N ALA A 219 6.73 -8.81 -20.67
CA ALA A 219 6.60 -10.01 -21.50
C ALA A 219 6.75 -9.69 -23.00
N ALA A 220 6.14 -8.61 -23.48
CA ALA A 220 6.28 -8.16 -24.88
C ALA A 220 7.75 -7.82 -25.22
N LEU A 221 8.46 -7.14 -24.32
CA LEU A 221 9.89 -6.86 -24.49
C LEU A 221 10.73 -8.14 -24.52
N ALA A 222 10.36 -9.17 -23.74
CA ALA A 222 11.09 -10.43 -23.69
C ALA A 222 11.00 -11.25 -24.98
N VAL A 223 9.84 -11.28 -25.66
CA VAL A 223 9.59 -12.15 -26.82
C VAL A 223 9.46 -11.38 -28.14
N TRP A 224 9.93 -10.14 -28.19
CA TRP A 224 9.76 -9.21 -29.32
C TRP A 224 10.06 -9.82 -30.69
N GLU A 225 11.15 -10.58 -30.83
CA GLU A 225 11.59 -11.14 -32.11
C GLU A 225 10.62 -12.17 -32.69
N LYS A 226 9.79 -12.77 -31.85
CA LYS A 226 8.86 -13.84 -32.26
C LYS A 226 7.54 -13.30 -32.80
N ALA A 227 7.05 -12.19 -32.26
CA ALA A 227 5.79 -11.58 -32.65
C ALA A 227 5.84 -10.03 -32.62
N PRO A 228 6.69 -9.37 -33.44
CA PRO A 228 6.95 -7.93 -33.31
C PRO A 228 5.70 -7.05 -33.36
N SER A 229 4.75 -7.34 -34.27
CA SER A 229 3.52 -6.56 -34.40
C SER A 229 2.62 -6.69 -33.15
N LEU A 230 2.44 -7.90 -32.63
CA LEU A 230 1.66 -8.13 -31.41
C LEU A 230 2.34 -7.48 -30.21
N CYS A 231 3.66 -7.66 -30.05
CA CYS A 231 4.40 -7.05 -28.95
C CYS A 231 4.30 -5.51 -28.99
N LYS A 232 4.32 -4.92 -30.17
CA LYS A 232 4.06 -3.50 -30.37
C LYS A 232 2.68 -3.11 -29.83
N ASP A 233 1.62 -3.76 -30.33
CA ASP A 233 0.25 -3.41 -29.97
C ASP A 233 0.02 -3.54 -28.45
N VAL A 234 0.62 -4.56 -27.81
CA VAL A 234 0.55 -4.76 -26.37
C VAL A 234 1.34 -3.69 -25.61
N LEU A 235 2.54 -3.35 -26.07
CA LEU A 235 3.38 -2.32 -25.44
C LEU A 235 2.71 -0.95 -25.49
N GLU A 236 2.23 -0.54 -26.67
CA GLU A 236 1.49 0.71 -26.86
C GLU A 236 0.24 0.77 -25.98
N SER A 237 -0.56 -0.32 -25.97
CA SER A 237 -1.77 -0.41 -25.15
C SER A 237 -1.44 -0.36 -23.66
N SER A 238 -0.38 -1.03 -23.20
CA SER A 238 0.03 -1.06 -21.80
C SER A 238 0.50 0.33 -21.33
N ILE A 239 1.34 1.01 -22.11
CA ILE A 239 1.79 2.37 -21.78
C ILE A 239 0.63 3.35 -21.77
N ALA A 240 -0.29 3.28 -22.75
CA ALA A 240 -1.44 4.17 -22.81
C ALA A 240 -2.38 4.00 -21.60
N ARG A 241 -2.72 2.74 -21.24
CA ARG A 241 -3.57 2.43 -20.09
C ARG A 241 -2.91 2.82 -18.77
N ASN A 242 -1.61 2.56 -18.63
CA ASN A 242 -0.85 2.91 -17.45
C ASN A 242 -0.77 4.44 -17.29
N ARG A 243 -0.46 5.18 -18.35
CA ARG A 243 -0.46 6.65 -18.35
C ARG A 243 -1.79 7.25 -17.88
N GLU A 244 -2.92 6.70 -18.33
CA GLU A 244 -4.24 7.14 -17.91
C GLU A 244 -4.45 6.96 -16.40
N ALA A 245 -4.07 5.81 -15.85
CA ALA A 245 -4.19 5.54 -14.42
C ALA A 245 -3.23 6.41 -13.59
N MET A 246 -1.96 6.48 -14.00
CA MET A 246 -0.92 7.25 -13.33
C MET A 246 -1.27 8.74 -13.22
N ALA A 247 -2.04 9.29 -14.15
CA ALA A 247 -2.51 10.67 -14.08
C ALA A 247 -3.29 11.01 -12.79
N SER A 248 -3.82 10.01 -12.09
CA SER A 248 -4.66 10.21 -10.91
C SER A 248 -4.25 9.42 -9.68
N LEU A 249 -3.52 8.30 -9.83
CA LEU A 249 -3.22 7.38 -8.72
C LEU A 249 -2.47 8.03 -7.56
N TYR A 250 -1.56 8.96 -7.86
CA TYR A 250 -0.73 9.65 -6.88
C TYR A 250 -1.07 11.14 -6.74
N ALA A 251 -1.97 11.65 -7.57
CA ALA A 251 -2.31 13.08 -7.59
C ALA A 251 -3.14 13.51 -6.37
N PRO A 252 -2.90 14.72 -5.84
CA PRO A 252 -1.84 15.66 -6.21
C PRO A 252 -0.56 15.50 -5.40
N ASP A 253 -0.61 14.90 -4.21
CA ASP A 253 0.43 14.96 -3.17
C ASP A 253 1.09 13.61 -2.87
N GLY A 254 0.95 12.62 -3.75
CA GLY A 254 1.59 11.31 -3.60
C GLY A 254 0.79 10.31 -2.76
N ILE A 255 -0.41 10.67 -2.28
CA ILE A 255 -1.26 9.78 -1.49
C ILE A 255 -1.84 8.68 -2.37
N TYR A 256 -1.76 7.45 -1.90
CA TYR A 256 -2.37 6.30 -2.56
C TYR A 256 -3.70 5.94 -1.88
N ALA A 257 -4.79 6.10 -2.60
CA ALA A 257 -6.14 5.99 -2.01
C ALA A 257 -6.44 4.60 -1.42
N GLU A 258 -5.82 3.56 -1.95
CA GLU A 258 -6.00 2.17 -1.54
C GLU A 258 -5.14 1.76 -0.32
N GLY A 259 -4.35 2.67 0.24
CA GLY A 259 -3.49 2.43 1.40
C GLY A 259 -2.10 1.89 1.07
N ALA A 260 -1.24 1.80 2.10
CA ALA A 260 0.17 1.45 1.97
C ALA A 260 0.42 0.06 1.36
N VAL A 261 -0.36 -0.94 1.74
CA VAL A 261 -0.20 -2.31 1.21
C VAL A 261 -0.43 -2.38 -0.30
N TYR A 262 -1.45 -1.67 -0.81
CA TYR A 262 -1.71 -1.60 -2.25
C TYR A 262 -0.76 -0.65 -2.97
N TRP A 263 -0.28 0.40 -2.29
CA TRP A 263 0.82 1.21 -2.79
C TRP A 263 2.06 0.34 -3.03
N SER A 264 2.45 -0.44 -2.03
CA SER A 264 3.57 -1.37 -2.11
C SER A 264 3.42 -2.32 -3.32
N TYR A 265 2.23 -2.91 -3.50
CA TYR A 265 1.96 -3.82 -4.60
C TYR A 265 1.99 -3.11 -5.96
N GLY A 266 1.17 -2.07 -6.13
CA GLY A 266 1.05 -1.35 -7.40
C GLY A 266 2.33 -0.62 -7.79
N THR A 267 2.93 0.13 -6.87
CA THR A 267 4.12 0.94 -7.15
C THR A 267 5.37 0.08 -7.41
N THR A 268 5.49 -1.10 -6.79
CA THR A 268 6.61 -2.00 -7.11
C THR A 268 6.53 -2.51 -8.56
N PHE A 269 5.34 -2.86 -9.05
CA PHE A 269 5.14 -3.21 -10.45
C PHE A 269 5.30 -2.02 -11.38
N GLU A 270 4.88 -0.83 -10.95
CA GLU A 270 5.12 0.40 -11.72
C GLU A 270 6.61 0.66 -11.91
N VAL A 271 7.39 0.63 -10.83
CA VAL A 271 8.84 0.80 -10.90
C VAL A 271 9.47 -0.30 -11.77
N ALA A 272 9.02 -1.55 -11.64
CA ALA A 272 9.48 -2.63 -12.51
C ALA A 272 9.21 -2.33 -14.00
N LEU A 273 8.06 -1.72 -14.33
CA LEU A 273 7.75 -1.27 -15.70
C LEU A 273 8.69 -0.17 -16.15
N LEU A 274 8.86 0.89 -15.34
CA LEU A 274 9.73 2.02 -15.66
C LEU A 274 11.16 1.57 -15.93
N ASP A 275 11.71 0.72 -15.05
CA ASP A 275 13.07 0.19 -15.17
C ASP A 275 13.24 -0.71 -16.39
N ALA A 276 12.24 -1.54 -16.71
CA ALA A 276 12.27 -2.36 -17.91
C ALA A 276 12.27 -1.50 -19.20
N LEU A 277 11.44 -0.47 -19.24
CA LEU A 277 11.38 0.48 -20.35
C LEU A 277 12.71 1.26 -20.49
N GLU A 278 13.22 1.81 -19.37
CA GLU A 278 14.51 2.52 -19.37
C GLU A 278 15.68 1.62 -19.79
N SER A 279 15.76 0.39 -19.25
CA SER A 279 16.89 -0.53 -19.53
C SER A 279 16.90 -1.05 -20.97
N VAL A 280 15.74 -1.27 -21.57
CA VAL A 280 15.60 -1.87 -22.91
C VAL A 280 15.48 -0.81 -24.01
N LEU A 281 14.71 0.26 -23.76
CA LEU A 281 14.35 1.27 -24.77
C LEU A 281 15.00 2.62 -24.52
N GLY A 282 15.60 2.85 -23.34
CA GLY A 282 16.25 4.11 -22.98
C GLY A 282 15.27 5.23 -22.60
N THR A 283 13.99 4.93 -22.42
CA THR A 283 12.95 5.91 -22.05
C THR A 283 11.80 5.20 -21.33
N ASP A 284 11.22 5.85 -20.33
CA ASP A 284 9.99 5.44 -19.67
C ASP A 284 8.73 6.09 -20.28
N TYR A 285 8.89 6.75 -21.43
CA TYR A 285 7.83 7.49 -22.13
C TYR A 285 7.12 8.54 -21.25
N GLY A 286 7.82 9.10 -20.26
CA GLY A 286 7.30 10.11 -19.35
C GLY A 286 6.30 9.59 -18.33
N LEU A 287 6.20 8.29 -18.10
CA LEU A 287 5.32 7.72 -17.08
C LEU A 287 5.71 8.17 -15.68
N SER A 288 7.01 8.31 -15.40
CA SER A 288 7.50 8.81 -14.11
C SER A 288 7.22 10.29 -13.85
N ASP A 289 6.80 11.06 -14.86
CA ASP A 289 6.36 12.46 -14.68
C ASP A 289 4.91 12.58 -14.19
N ALA A 290 4.27 11.48 -13.79
CA ALA A 290 2.90 11.47 -13.29
C ALA A 290 2.73 12.37 -12.07
N PRO A 291 1.60 13.13 -12.00
CA PRO A 291 1.35 14.06 -10.89
C PRO A 291 1.40 13.36 -9.53
N GLY A 292 2.26 13.84 -8.62
CA GLY A 292 2.43 13.31 -7.27
C GLY A 292 3.32 12.06 -7.18
N PHE A 293 3.80 11.51 -8.29
CA PHE A 293 4.63 10.30 -8.25
C PHE A 293 6.00 10.55 -7.60
N ASP A 294 6.59 11.71 -7.80
CA ASP A 294 7.83 12.13 -7.14
C ASP A 294 7.68 12.35 -5.61
N ARG A 295 6.44 12.57 -5.14
CA ARG A 295 6.11 12.82 -3.73
C ARG A 295 5.64 11.56 -2.99
N THR A 296 5.29 10.52 -3.71
CA THR A 296 4.69 9.32 -3.12
C THR A 296 5.62 8.53 -2.16
N PRO A 297 6.96 8.60 -2.23
CA PRO A 297 7.80 7.96 -1.22
C PRO A 297 7.64 8.57 0.18
N TYR A 298 7.32 9.88 0.28
CA TYR A 298 6.98 10.50 1.57
C TYR A 298 5.70 9.92 2.16
N PHE A 299 4.69 9.60 1.32
CA PHE A 299 3.49 8.90 1.77
C PHE A 299 3.87 7.56 2.40
N GLU A 300 4.53 6.68 1.67
CA GLU A 300 4.84 5.33 2.15
C GLU A 300 5.72 5.35 3.40
N MET A 301 6.79 6.14 3.41
CA MET A 301 7.67 6.29 4.58
C MET A 301 6.88 6.70 5.84
N ASN A 302 5.90 7.60 5.68
CA ASN A 302 5.10 8.09 6.80
C ASN A 302 3.99 7.12 7.25
N MET A 303 3.70 6.06 6.49
CA MET A 303 2.77 5.03 6.98
C MET A 303 3.35 4.20 8.12
N PHE A 304 4.67 4.12 8.25
CA PHE A 304 5.34 3.39 9.32
C PHE A 304 5.34 4.17 10.63
N SER A 305 4.97 3.47 11.71
CA SER A 305 5.01 3.99 13.07
C SER A 305 6.44 4.15 13.60
N SER A 306 6.59 4.96 14.64
CA SER A 306 7.83 5.06 15.42
C SER A 306 8.13 3.81 16.25
N THR A 307 7.15 2.93 16.54
CA THR A 307 7.36 1.71 17.35
C THR A 307 8.35 0.73 16.72
N GLY A 308 8.55 0.79 15.40
CA GLY A 308 9.42 -0.12 14.63
C GLY A 308 8.86 -1.54 14.50
N ARG A 309 7.57 -1.77 14.79
CA ARG A 309 6.89 -3.04 14.59
C ARG A 309 6.16 -3.02 13.25
N GLU A 310 6.25 -4.08 12.48
CA GLU A 310 5.59 -4.21 11.17
C GLU A 310 4.05 -4.11 11.26
N GLN A 311 3.47 -4.52 12.41
CA GLN A 311 2.04 -4.41 12.67
C GLN A 311 1.58 -3.00 13.01
N ASP A 312 2.50 -2.12 13.42
CA ASP A 312 2.19 -0.77 13.86
C ASP A 312 2.42 0.23 12.72
N PHE A 313 1.61 0.16 11.70
CA PHE A 313 1.57 1.13 10.59
C PHE A 313 0.19 1.75 10.45
N PHE A 314 0.01 2.74 9.60
CA PHE A 314 -1.31 3.29 9.31
C PHE A 314 -2.03 2.42 8.26
N ASN A 315 -2.72 1.40 8.72
CA ASN A 315 -3.29 0.31 7.94
C ASN A 315 -4.72 0.55 7.44
N TYR A 316 -5.06 1.77 6.99
CA TYR A 316 -6.38 2.03 6.43
C TYR A 316 -6.64 1.25 5.13
N ALA A 317 -7.91 1.20 4.71
CA ALA A 317 -8.41 0.46 3.56
C ALA A 317 -8.24 -1.07 3.72
N ASP A 318 -8.28 -1.84 2.62
CA ASP A 318 -8.13 -3.31 2.65
C ASP A 318 -6.69 -3.75 2.99
N SER A 319 -6.10 -3.16 4.04
CA SER A 319 -4.76 -3.50 4.50
C SER A 319 -4.72 -4.84 5.25
N GLU A 320 -3.56 -5.45 5.25
CA GLU A 320 -3.21 -6.64 6.03
C GLU A 320 -2.77 -6.23 7.45
N ASP A 321 -2.30 -7.19 8.23
CA ASP A 321 -1.90 -6.99 9.63
C ASP A 321 -0.43 -6.60 9.81
N ALA A 322 0.35 -6.56 8.73
CA ALA A 322 1.75 -6.13 8.73
C ALA A 322 2.13 -5.43 7.41
N LEU A 323 3.11 -4.57 7.47
CA LEU A 323 3.70 -3.88 6.33
C LEU A 323 5.22 -3.93 6.43
N THR A 324 5.86 -4.39 5.36
CA THR A 324 7.31 -4.25 5.16
C THR A 324 7.57 -3.18 4.10
N LEU A 325 8.57 -2.34 4.29
CA LEU A 325 8.91 -1.30 3.32
C LEU A 325 9.30 -1.94 1.99
N PRO A 326 8.57 -1.67 0.90
CA PRO A 326 8.78 -2.35 -0.36
C PRO A 326 10.07 -1.92 -1.05
N GLY A 327 10.66 -2.87 -1.78
CA GLY A 327 11.94 -2.64 -2.46
C GLY A 327 11.93 -1.51 -3.49
N CYS A 328 10.77 -1.17 -4.07
CA CYS A 328 10.65 -0.07 -5.02
C CYS A 328 11.00 1.31 -4.43
N ILE A 329 11.07 1.44 -3.11
CA ILE A 329 11.50 2.70 -2.48
C ILE A 329 12.93 3.11 -2.92
N TRP A 330 13.78 2.15 -3.29
CA TRP A 330 15.12 2.39 -3.83
C TRP A 330 15.11 3.20 -5.14
N TYR A 331 14.05 3.10 -5.94
CA TYR A 331 13.86 3.92 -7.13
C TYR A 331 13.85 5.42 -6.79
N PHE A 332 13.10 5.77 -5.77
CA PHE A 332 12.99 7.17 -5.32
C PHE A 332 14.29 7.65 -4.66
N VAL A 333 14.97 6.77 -3.93
CA VAL A 333 16.31 7.05 -3.40
C VAL A 333 17.31 7.32 -4.53
N ARG A 334 17.31 6.52 -5.59
CA ARG A 334 18.18 6.74 -6.77
C ARG A 334 17.90 8.10 -7.41
N ARG A 335 16.64 8.45 -7.56
CA ARG A 335 16.24 9.68 -8.29
C ARG A 335 16.41 10.96 -7.45
N SER A 336 16.17 10.92 -6.17
CA SER A 336 16.26 12.09 -5.28
C SER A 336 17.62 12.23 -4.59
N GLY A 337 18.32 11.13 -4.37
CA GLY A 337 19.50 11.06 -3.50
C GLY A 337 19.17 11.02 -2.01
N ASP A 338 17.88 11.01 -1.63
CA ASP A 338 17.43 11.00 -0.25
C ASP A 338 17.34 9.57 0.30
N SER A 339 18.30 9.18 1.12
CA SER A 339 18.32 7.85 1.76
C SER A 339 17.35 7.73 2.94
N GLY A 340 16.78 8.84 3.41
CA GLY A 340 15.81 8.86 4.50
C GLY A 340 14.56 8.05 4.21
N PHE A 341 14.20 7.90 2.93
CA PHE A 341 13.07 7.02 2.54
C PHE A 341 13.26 5.56 2.97
N LEU A 342 14.50 5.10 3.17
CA LEU A 342 14.80 3.74 3.65
C LEU A 342 14.80 3.63 5.18
N TRP A 343 14.62 4.72 5.91
CA TRP A 343 14.73 4.74 7.37
C TRP A 343 13.84 3.71 8.09
N PRO A 344 12.56 3.52 7.71
CA PRO A 344 11.73 2.52 8.35
C PRO A 344 12.27 1.09 8.22
N ALA A 345 12.99 0.78 7.14
CA ALA A 345 13.59 -0.54 6.89
C ALA A 345 15.10 -0.58 7.13
N ARG A 346 15.72 0.45 7.76
CA ARG A 346 17.18 0.51 7.92
C ARG A 346 17.77 -0.72 8.57
N GLU A 347 17.11 -1.22 9.62
CA GLU A 347 17.59 -2.39 10.34
C GLU A 347 17.57 -3.67 9.49
N ILE A 348 16.65 -3.75 8.53
CA ILE A 348 16.58 -4.86 7.56
C ILE A 348 17.79 -4.79 6.63
N TYR A 349 18.03 -3.63 6.01
CA TYR A 349 19.13 -3.48 5.03
C TYR A 349 20.53 -3.50 5.68
N GLU A 350 20.65 -3.14 6.96
CA GLU A 350 21.91 -3.17 7.70
C GLU A 350 22.23 -4.53 8.32
N GLN A 351 21.24 -5.42 8.47
CA GLN A 351 21.40 -6.75 9.08
C GLN A 351 21.16 -7.86 8.02
N PRO A 352 22.23 -8.52 7.51
CA PRO A 352 22.08 -9.53 6.44
C PRO A 352 21.13 -10.69 6.75
N SER A 353 20.96 -11.07 8.02
CA SER A 353 20.02 -12.13 8.42
C SER A 353 18.57 -11.69 8.26
N ARG A 354 18.23 -10.49 8.71
CA ARG A 354 16.88 -9.93 8.55
C ARG A 354 16.55 -9.69 7.09
N LEU A 355 17.49 -9.11 6.34
CA LEU A 355 17.33 -8.91 4.91
C LEU A 355 17.09 -10.23 4.17
N TYR A 356 17.77 -11.31 4.57
CA TYR A 356 17.53 -12.63 4.00
C TYR A 356 16.11 -13.12 4.25
N ASP A 357 15.60 -12.97 5.48
CA ASP A 357 14.26 -13.41 5.84
C ASP A 357 13.20 -12.66 4.99
N GLU A 358 13.37 -11.35 4.77
CA GLU A 358 12.52 -10.55 3.89
C GLU A 358 12.60 -11.01 2.42
N LEU A 359 13.82 -11.18 1.90
CA LEU A 359 14.03 -11.56 0.49
C LEU A 359 13.59 -12.99 0.18
N CYS A 360 13.47 -13.87 1.18
CA CYS A 360 12.98 -15.22 0.98
C CYS A 360 11.57 -15.25 0.37
N ASP A 361 10.72 -14.33 0.79
CA ASP A 361 9.33 -14.25 0.32
C ASP A 361 9.09 -13.14 -0.71
N ASP A 362 10.08 -12.29 -0.96
CA ASP A 362 9.96 -11.22 -1.95
C ASP A 362 10.12 -11.74 -3.39
N ARG A 363 9.01 -11.72 -4.13
CA ARG A 363 8.96 -12.12 -5.54
C ARG A 363 9.46 -11.06 -6.51
N LEU A 364 9.74 -9.85 -6.02
CA LEU A 364 10.17 -8.69 -6.82
C LEU A 364 11.53 -8.14 -6.35
N ALA A 365 12.32 -8.93 -5.61
CA ALA A 365 13.60 -8.50 -5.05
C ALA A 365 14.65 -8.09 -6.11
N PHE A 366 14.40 -8.32 -7.39
CA PHE A 366 15.22 -7.76 -8.47
C PHE A 366 15.07 -6.24 -8.58
N VAL A 367 13.93 -5.67 -8.19
CA VAL A 367 13.69 -4.21 -8.23
C VAL A 367 14.64 -3.48 -7.28
N PRO A 368 14.66 -3.78 -5.95
CA PRO A 368 15.61 -3.12 -5.06
C PRO A 368 17.07 -3.40 -5.43
N LEU A 369 17.36 -4.56 -6.02
CA LEU A 369 18.71 -4.86 -6.49
C LEU A 369 19.11 -3.96 -7.65
N TYR A 370 18.26 -3.84 -8.68
CA TYR A 370 18.51 -3.00 -9.84
C TYR A 370 18.71 -1.54 -9.41
N GLU A 371 17.84 -1.05 -8.57
CA GLU A 371 17.89 0.32 -8.09
C GLU A 371 19.10 0.60 -7.18
N ALA A 372 19.44 -0.31 -6.26
CA ALA A 372 20.59 -0.17 -5.38
C ALA A 372 21.93 -0.14 -6.14
N VAL A 373 22.01 -0.83 -7.30
CA VAL A 373 23.19 -0.77 -8.19
C VAL A 373 23.44 0.65 -8.70
N HIS A 374 22.36 1.39 -8.95
CA HIS A 374 22.41 2.74 -9.51
C HIS A 374 22.32 3.85 -8.44
N ALA A 375 21.91 3.52 -7.22
CA ALA A 375 21.87 4.46 -6.11
C ALA A 375 23.26 4.66 -5.47
N HIS A 376 23.68 5.90 -5.32
CA HIS A 376 25.00 6.25 -4.80
C HIS A 376 24.95 6.66 -3.31
N ILE A 377 24.27 5.84 -2.47
CA ILE A 377 24.21 6.09 -1.04
C ILE A 377 25.29 5.31 -0.28
N LYS A 378 25.81 5.90 0.80
CA LYS A 378 26.79 5.28 1.69
C LYS A 378 26.19 4.73 2.97
N LYS A 379 25.16 5.40 3.48
CA LYS A 379 24.38 5.04 4.67
C LYS A 379 22.95 5.52 4.52
N ILE A 380 22.08 4.95 5.32
CA ILE A 380 20.70 5.41 5.48
C ILE A 380 20.70 6.51 6.55
N GLU A 381 20.21 7.69 6.21
CA GLU A 381 20.13 8.86 7.10
C GLU A 381 18.75 8.93 7.74
N GLU A 382 18.69 9.41 8.99
CA GLU A 382 17.41 9.67 9.64
C GLU A 382 16.72 10.87 8.99
N PRO A 383 15.45 10.74 8.57
CA PRO A 383 14.72 11.87 8.00
C PRO A 383 14.20 12.82 9.09
N ASP A 384 13.92 14.05 8.72
CA ASP A 384 13.23 15.00 9.60
C ASP A 384 11.87 14.47 10.06
N ALA A 385 11.49 14.73 11.30
CA ALA A 385 10.18 14.39 11.85
C ALA A 385 9.11 15.46 11.55
N ALA A 386 9.17 16.07 10.38
CA ALA A 386 8.20 17.11 9.97
C ALA A 386 6.81 16.50 9.76
N PRO A 387 5.73 17.23 10.09
CA PRO A 387 4.38 16.82 9.77
C PRO A 387 4.19 16.57 8.26
N PHE A 388 3.59 15.44 7.93
CA PHE A 388 3.21 15.12 6.55
C PHE A 388 1.71 15.35 6.34
N PHE A 389 1.37 16.13 5.35
CA PHE A 389 -0.01 16.42 4.95
C PHE A 389 -0.15 16.18 3.45
N GLY A 390 -1.15 15.43 3.06
CA GLY A 390 -1.42 15.18 1.66
C GLY A 390 -2.90 15.24 1.33
N ASP A 391 -3.21 15.91 0.22
CA ASP A 391 -4.52 15.89 -0.41
C ASP A 391 -4.61 14.78 -1.45
N GLY A 392 -5.83 14.45 -1.84
CA GLY A 392 -6.10 13.40 -2.81
C GLY A 392 -7.47 12.75 -2.58
N PRO A 393 -7.72 11.60 -3.23
CA PRO A 393 -8.95 10.85 -2.98
C PRO A 393 -9.13 10.41 -1.53
N THR A 394 -8.05 10.18 -0.81
CA THR A 394 -8.03 9.88 0.63
C THR A 394 -7.05 10.84 1.31
N PRO A 395 -7.46 12.10 1.58
CA PRO A 395 -6.57 13.05 2.23
C PRO A 395 -6.19 12.58 3.62
N LEU A 396 -4.94 12.83 4.03
CA LEU A 396 -4.44 12.39 5.32
C LEU A 396 -3.40 13.34 5.93
N ALA A 397 -3.19 13.20 7.21
CA ALA A 397 -2.11 13.84 7.95
C ALA A 397 -1.38 12.81 8.81
N VAL A 398 -0.06 12.90 8.84
CA VAL A 398 0.80 12.13 9.74
C VAL A 398 1.69 13.06 10.52
N LEU A 399 1.74 12.85 11.81
CA LEU A 399 2.41 13.70 12.79
C LEU A 399 3.25 12.80 13.69
N ARG A 400 4.46 13.25 14.01
CA ARG A 400 5.35 12.51 14.91
C ARG A 400 6.26 13.45 15.68
N THR A 401 6.69 13.05 16.87
CA THR A 401 7.67 13.82 17.65
C THR A 401 9.11 13.46 17.30
N GLY A 402 9.31 12.34 16.62
CA GLY A 402 10.59 11.81 16.18
C GLY A 402 10.44 10.44 15.54
N TRP A 403 11.56 9.79 15.27
CA TRP A 403 11.64 8.44 14.71
C TRP A 403 12.09 7.37 15.73
N ASP A 404 12.32 7.77 16.97
CA ASP A 404 12.68 6.84 18.03
C ASP A 404 11.45 6.04 18.48
N LYS A 405 11.70 4.81 18.95
CA LYS A 405 10.66 3.86 19.35
C LYS A 405 9.60 4.43 20.32
N ASN A 406 10.00 5.36 21.19
CA ASN A 406 9.11 5.93 22.20
C ASN A 406 8.43 7.24 21.77
N ASP A 407 8.76 7.73 20.58
CA ASP A 407 8.16 8.94 20.05
C ASP A 407 6.67 8.75 19.74
N LEU A 408 5.93 9.84 19.78
CA LEU A 408 4.52 9.83 19.43
C LEU A 408 4.38 9.77 17.90
N TYR A 409 3.42 8.96 17.48
CA TYR A 409 2.99 8.86 16.09
C TYR A 409 1.46 8.94 16.02
N LEU A 410 0.97 9.81 15.18
CA LEU A 410 -0.46 10.03 14.95
C LEU A 410 -0.69 10.13 13.45
N ALA A 411 -1.57 9.30 12.92
CA ALA A 411 -2.04 9.43 11.55
C ALA A 411 -3.57 9.47 11.50
N VAL A 412 -4.13 10.37 10.70
CA VAL A 412 -5.57 10.58 10.55
C VAL A 412 -5.92 10.76 9.07
N LYS A 413 -7.07 10.27 8.64
CA LYS A 413 -7.52 10.33 7.26
C LYS A 413 -8.95 10.86 7.09
N GLY A 414 -9.18 11.46 5.93
CA GLY A 414 -10.51 11.69 5.36
C GLY A 414 -10.87 10.64 4.30
N GLY A 415 -11.46 11.08 3.19
CA GLY A 415 -11.82 10.23 2.07
C GLY A 415 -13.27 9.76 2.05
N SER A 416 -13.56 8.72 1.29
CA SER A 416 -14.92 8.22 1.04
C SER A 416 -14.93 6.70 0.97
N ALA A 417 -15.97 6.08 1.48
CA ALA A 417 -16.22 4.63 1.33
C ALA A 417 -16.43 4.18 -0.13
N SER A 418 -16.67 5.13 -1.06
CA SER A 418 -16.78 4.83 -2.50
C SER A 418 -15.45 4.63 -3.22
N SER A 419 -14.31 4.92 -2.57
CA SER A 419 -12.98 4.67 -3.16
C SER A 419 -12.69 3.16 -3.25
N SER A 420 -11.77 2.78 -4.14
CA SER A 420 -11.34 1.38 -4.25
C SER A 420 -10.74 0.91 -2.92
N HIS A 421 -11.09 -0.30 -2.49
CA HIS A 421 -10.63 -0.90 -1.23
C HIS A 421 -10.97 -0.13 0.06
N ALA A 422 -11.74 0.98 0.01
CA ALA A 422 -12.04 1.80 1.16
C ALA A 422 -13.03 1.14 2.13
N HIS A 423 -12.96 1.59 3.39
CA HIS A 423 -13.87 1.25 4.49
C HIS A 423 -14.73 2.47 4.87
N MET A 424 -15.68 2.30 5.79
CA MET A 424 -16.41 3.41 6.42
C MET A 424 -15.61 3.98 7.59
N ASP A 425 -14.40 4.44 7.31
CA ASP A 425 -13.35 4.81 8.26
C ASP A 425 -12.89 6.27 8.14
N ALA A 426 -13.63 7.12 7.43
CA ALA A 426 -13.28 8.53 7.32
C ALA A 426 -13.35 9.22 8.69
N GLY A 427 -12.34 10.04 9.01
CA GLY A 427 -12.11 10.61 10.33
C GLY A 427 -11.44 9.65 11.32
N SER A 428 -11.12 8.42 10.92
CA SER A 428 -10.37 7.46 11.73
C SER A 428 -8.88 7.85 11.81
N PHE A 429 -8.26 7.42 12.90
CA PHE A 429 -6.85 7.69 13.20
C PHE A 429 -6.20 6.48 13.88
N VAL A 430 -4.87 6.42 13.84
CA VAL A 430 -4.06 5.53 14.68
C VAL A 430 -3.15 6.37 15.56
N PHE A 431 -2.83 5.86 16.76
CA PHE A 431 -2.00 6.57 17.73
C PHE A 431 -1.06 5.63 18.44
N ASP A 432 0.23 5.97 18.40
CA ASP A 432 1.30 5.27 19.08
C ASP A 432 2.05 6.23 20.00
N ALA A 433 2.46 5.75 21.15
CA ALA A 433 3.25 6.50 22.11
C ALA A 433 3.97 5.54 23.06
N TYR A 434 5.17 5.92 23.50
CA TYR A 434 5.96 5.16 24.48
C TYR A 434 6.23 3.71 24.03
N GLY A 435 6.46 3.50 22.75
CA GLY A 435 6.75 2.19 22.16
C GLY A 435 5.55 1.27 21.99
N THR A 436 4.34 1.79 22.09
CA THR A 436 3.10 1.00 22.13
C THR A 436 2.00 1.65 21.29
N ARG A 437 1.24 0.82 20.56
CA ARG A 437 0.00 1.22 19.87
C ARG A 437 -1.16 1.31 20.83
N TRP A 438 -1.84 2.48 20.85
CA TRP A 438 -2.99 2.78 21.70
C TRP A 438 -4.30 2.88 20.95
N ALA A 439 -4.30 3.44 19.73
CA ALA A 439 -5.42 3.40 18.80
C ALA A 439 -4.99 2.69 17.53
N CYS A 440 -5.77 1.71 17.09
CA CYS A 440 -5.47 0.93 15.89
C CYS A 440 -6.64 0.91 14.92
N ASP A 441 -6.37 0.47 13.70
CA ASP A 441 -7.36 0.14 12.69
C ASP A 441 -7.39 -1.39 12.51
N PRO A 442 -8.54 -2.07 12.46
CA PRO A 442 -8.59 -3.51 12.28
C PRO A 442 -8.20 -3.91 10.85
N PRO A 443 -7.38 -4.96 10.67
CA PRO A 443 -7.05 -5.45 9.34
C PRO A 443 -8.28 -6.03 8.63
N ARG A 444 -8.22 -6.11 7.30
CA ARG A 444 -9.29 -6.73 6.51
C ARG A 444 -9.42 -8.23 6.79
N PRO A 445 -10.62 -8.81 6.64
CA PRO A 445 -10.78 -10.27 6.64
C PRO A 445 -10.24 -10.88 5.33
N SER A 446 -10.06 -12.21 5.35
CA SER A 446 -9.69 -12.95 4.14
C SER A 446 -10.70 -12.73 2.99
N TYR A 447 -10.21 -12.35 1.81
CA TYR A 447 -11.07 -12.23 0.63
C TYR A 447 -11.73 -13.56 0.25
N ALA A 448 -10.99 -14.66 0.37
CA ALA A 448 -11.54 -15.98 0.05
C ALA A 448 -12.69 -16.34 0.99
N ALA A 449 -12.56 -16.01 2.29
CA ALA A 449 -13.59 -16.22 3.29
C ALA A 449 -14.82 -15.35 3.05
N THR A 450 -14.64 -14.05 2.84
CA THR A 450 -15.76 -13.15 2.54
C THR A 450 -16.48 -13.50 1.24
N GLU A 451 -15.73 -13.82 0.17
CA GLU A 451 -16.30 -14.25 -1.11
C GLU A 451 -17.06 -15.59 -0.98
N LYS A 452 -16.53 -16.53 -0.24
CA LYS A 452 -17.21 -17.78 0.07
C LYS A 452 -18.50 -17.51 0.83
N TRP A 453 -18.44 -16.67 1.88
CA TRP A 453 -19.62 -16.36 2.70
C TRP A 453 -20.78 -15.81 1.89
N TRP A 454 -20.58 -14.76 1.06
CA TRP A 454 -21.71 -14.19 0.31
C TRP A 454 -22.22 -15.11 -0.80
N LYS A 455 -21.38 -15.95 -1.41
CA LYS A 455 -21.80 -16.98 -2.36
C LYS A 455 -22.69 -18.03 -1.68
N ASP A 456 -22.25 -18.56 -0.54
CA ASP A 456 -22.99 -19.59 0.20
C ASP A 456 -24.34 -19.06 0.70
N ASN A 457 -24.44 -17.76 0.99
CA ASN A 457 -25.67 -17.10 1.41
C ASN A 457 -26.48 -16.47 0.28
N GLY A 458 -26.12 -16.70 -0.99
CA GLY A 458 -26.83 -16.16 -2.16
C GLY A 458 -26.85 -14.63 -2.24
N LYS A 459 -25.85 -13.97 -1.66
CA LYS A 459 -25.73 -12.51 -1.61
C LYS A 459 -24.71 -11.99 -2.63
N LYS A 460 -24.80 -10.70 -2.96
CA LYS A 460 -23.76 -9.99 -3.72
C LYS A 460 -22.89 -9.16 -2.77
N ARG A 461 -21.63 -8.95 -3.15
CA ARG A 461 -20.70 -8.10 -2.38
C ARG A 461 -21.33 -6.74 -2.02
N SER A 462 -21.93 -6.07 -2.99
CA SER A 462 -22.54 -4.74 -2.81
C SER A 462 -23.69 -4.68 -1.80
N GLU A 463 -24.28 -5.83 -1.46
CA GLU A 463 -25.41 -5.91 -0.52
C GLU A 463 -24.95 -6.07 0.93
N VAL A 464 -23.73 -6.63 1.15
CA VAL A 464 -23.32 -7.11 2.47
C VAL A 464 -21.94 -6.63 2.92
N ILE A 465 -21.12 -6.04 2.03
CA ILE A 465 -19.73 -5.70 2.37
C ILE A 465 -19.63 -4.80 3.62
N TRP A 466 -20.56 -3.88 3.78
CA TRP A 466 -20.61 -2.93 4.89
C TRP A 466 -21.15 -3.53 6.20
N ASP A 467 -21.45 -4.82 6.21
CA ASP A 467 -21.89 -5.55 7.39
C ASP A 467 -20.79 -6.44 8.00
N PHE A 468 -19.66 -6.58 7.29
CA PHE A 468 -18.48 -7.23 7.83
C PHE A 468 -17.72 -6.29 8.78
N PHE A 469 -17.14 -6.86 9.84
CA PHE A 469 -16.49 -6.13 10.93
C PHE A 469 -15.55 -5.02 10.45
N SER A 470 -14.54 -5.35 9.64
CA SER A 470 -13.51 -4.38 9.26
C SER A 470 -13.97 -3.29 8.28
N TYR A 471 -15.19 -3.38 7.72
CA TYR A 471 -15.63 -2.41 6.71
C TYR A 471 -16.58 -1.34 7.24
N ARG A 472 -17.16 -1.52 8.42
CA ARG A 472 -18.18 -0.62 8.96
C ARG A 472 -17.62 0.40 9.94
N ASN A 473 -18.26 1.57 10.03
CA ASN A 473 -17.82 2.68 10.87
C ASN A 473 -17.74 2.35 12.38
N THR A 474 -18.53 1.42 12.87
CA THR A 474 -18.49 1.01 14.29
C THR A 474 -17.23 0.25 14.69
N SER A 475 -16.39 -0.12 13.73
CA SER A 475 -15.12 -0.84 13.96
C SER A 475 -13.88 0.02 13.79
N HIS A 476 -14.05 1.33 13.58
CA HIS A 476 -12.97 2.28 13.37
C HIS A 476 -12.99 3.41 14.41
N ASN A 477 -11.90 4.16 14.52
CA ASN A 477 -11.77 5.31 15.43
C ASN A 477 -12.51 6.55 14.89
N THR A 478 -13.81 6.41 14.62
CA THR A 478 -14.65 7.44 14.01
C THR A 478 -16.01 7.55 14.71
N LEU A 479 -16.88 8.39 14.18
CA LEU A 479 -18.22 8.61 14.71
C LEU A 479 -19.25 7.69 14.07
N THR A 480 -20.27 7.33 14.85
CA THR A 480 -21.52 6.77 14.35
C THR A 480 -22.67 7.65 14.84
N VAL A 481 -23.52 8.11 13.93
CA VAL A 481 -24.65 9.01 14.22
C VAL A 481 -25.95 8.22 14.07
N ASN A 482 -26.79 8.25 15.08
CA ASN A 482 -28.10 7.55 15.12
C ASN A 482 -28.01 6.05 14.77
N GLY A 483 -26.88 5.40 15.08
CA GLY A 483 -26.64 3.99 14.74
C GLY A 483 -26.50 3.71 13.24
N LYS A 484 -26.42 4.73 12.39
CA LYS A 484 -26.36 4.59 10.94
C LYS A 484 -24.93 4.35 10.45
N LYS A 485 -24.81 3.69 9.32
CA LYS A 485 -23.57 3.62 8.53
C LYS A 485 -23.22 4.99 7.93
N HIS A 486 -21.95 5.25 7.67
CA HIS A 486 -21.54 6.44 6.91
C HIS A 486 -22.19 6.45 5.53
N SER A 487 -22.45 7.64 4.98
CA SER A 487 -22.81 7.80 3.59
C SER A 487 -21.71 7.23 2.70
N ILE A 488 -22.05 6.23 1.83
CA ILE A 488 -21.07 5.61 0.94
C ILE A 488 -20.46 6.63 -0.04
N ARG A 489 -21.25 7.63 -0.44
CA ARG A 489 -20.84 8.67 -1.40
C ARG A 489 -20.34 9.94 -0.72
N GLY A 490 -20.62 10.11 0.57
CA GLY A 490 -20.11 11.22 1.36
C GLY A 490 -18.60 11.20 1.41
N ARG A 491 -17.99 12.37 1.47
CA ARG A 491 -16.54 12.54 1.49
C ARG A 491 -16.14 13.39 2.69
N ALA A 492 -15.07 12.98 3.35
CA ALA A 492 -14.42 13.75 4.39
C ALA A 492 -13.15 14.42 3.83
N HIS A 493 -12.97 15.71 4.14
CA HIS A 493 -11.95 16.57 3.58
C HIS A 493 -10.96 17.04 4.65
N LEU A 494 -9.67 17.10 4.32
CA LEU A 494 -8.67 17.77 5.14
C LEU A 494 -8.81 19.29 4.95
N VAL A 495 -9.43 19.96 5.91
CA VAL A 495 -9.75 21.39 5.79
C VAL A 495 -8.77 22.32 6.50
N LYS A 496 -7.97 21.77 7.44
CA LYS A 496 -6.97 22.57 8.15
C LYS A 496 -5.76 21.72 8.52
N ARG A 497 -4.58 22.23 8.21
CA ARG A 497 -3.27 21.74 8.65
C ARG A 497 -2.82 22.62 9.80
N ILE A 498 -2.41 22.01 10.92
CA ILE A 498 -2.00 22.73 12.13
C ILE A 498 -0.60 22.28 12.46
N ASP A 499 0.36 23.19 12.36
CA ASP A 499 1.76 22.94 12.65
C ASP A 499 2.30 24.08 13.51
N SER A 500 2.13 23.95 14.82
CA SER A 500 2.72 24.85 15.81
C SER A 500 3.48 24.04 16.86
N LEU A 501 4.41 24.67 17.55
CA LEU A 501 5.32 23.99 18.50
C LEU A 501 4.57 23.16 19.55
N ASP A 502 3.45 23.65 20.05
CA ASP A 502 2.70 23.04 21.15
C ASP A 502 1.43 22.32 20.70
N TYR A 503 1.08 22.41 19.40
CA TYR A 503 -0.15 21.84 18.88
C TYR A 503 0.01 21.50 17.39
N GLN A 504 0.27 20.22 17.10
CA GLN A 504 0.38 19.70 15.73
C GLN A 504 -0.81 18.81 15.44
N GLY A 505 -1.55 19.10 14.37
CA GLY A 505 -2.79 18.38 14.10
C GLY A 505 -3.38 18.63 12.72
N ALA A 506 -4.50 17.99 12.48
CA ALA A 506 -5.30 18.12 11.27
C ALA A 506 -6.79 18.22 11.60
N CYS A 507 -7.50 19.05 10.85
CA CYS A 507 -8.96 19.13 10.91
C CYS A 507 -9.57 18.49 9.67
N ILE A 508 -10.48 17.56 9.89
CA ILE A 508 -11.23 16.81 8.89
C ILE A 508 -12.69 17.25 8.93
N ASP A 509 -13.20 17.83 7.85
CA ASP A 509 -14.63 18.05 7.66
C ASP A 509 -15.31 16.74 7.28
N MET A 510 -16.25 16.29 8.09
CA MET A 510 -16.99 15.04 7.97
C MET A 510 -18.48 15.25 7.65
N GLY A 511 -18.89 16.49 7.35
CA GLY A 511 -20.29 16.88 7.18
C GLY A 511 -21.06 16.04 6.18
N GLU A 512 -20.45 15.70 5.02
CA GLU A 512 -21.11 14.89 3.99
C GLU A 512 -21.40 13.44 4.44
N LEU A 513 -20.65 12.91 5.42
CA LEU A 513 -20.87 11.55 5.92
C LEU A 513 -22.19 11.45 6.71
N PHE A 514 -22.60 12.56 7.34
CA PHE A 514 -23.71 12.64 8.28
C PHE A 514 -24.78 13.66 7.88
N ALA A 515 -24.81 14.09 6.62
CA ALA A 515 -25.68 15.16 6.13
C ALA A 515 -27.18 14.95 6.34
N GLU A 516 -27.63 13.70 6.57
CA GLU A 516 -29.02 13.39 6.92
C GLU A 516 -29.38 13.76 8.38
N ASP A 517 -28.39 13.77 9.27
CA ASP A 517 -28.60 13.86 10.72
C ASP A 517 -27.94 15.10 11.35
N LEU A 518 -26.82 15.57 10.78
CA LEU A 518 -26.05 16.70 11.28
C LEU A 518 -25.95 17.80 10.24
N SER A 519 -26.07 19.07 10.66
CA SER A 519 -25.81 20.25 9.82
C SER A 519 -24.33 20.61 9.75
N HIS A 520 -23.52 20.13 10.71
CA HIS A 520 -22.08 20.30 10.75
C HIS A 520 -21.39 19.17 11.51
N ALA A 521 -20.25 18.68 11.00
CA ALA A 521 -19.41 17.72 11.67
C ALA A 521 -17.93 17.96 11.26
N GLU A 522 -17.12 18.38 12.20
CA GLU A 522 -15.67 18.55 12.03
C GLU A 522 -14.93 17.80 13.15
N ARG A 523 -13.84 17.13 12.80
CA ARG A 523 -12.93 16.47 13.73
C ARG A 523 -11.53 17.06 13.61
N THR A 524 -10.97 17.55 14.72
CA THR A 524 -9.54 17.86 14.83
C THR A 524 -8.84 16.77 15.65
N VAL A 525 -7.74 16.24 15.12
CA VAL A 525 -6.90 15.27 15.84
C VAL A 525 -5.50 15.86 15.92
N ALA A 526 -4.91 15.88 17.12
CA ALA A 526 -3.63 16.58 17.35
C ALA A 526 -2.76 15.95 18.42
N ILE A 527 -1.44 16.05 18.24
CA ILE A 527 -0.43 15.87 19.29
C ILE A 527 -0.28 17.22 20.00
N VAL A 528 -0.47 17.23 21.33
CA VAL A 528 -0.41 18.43 22.15
C VAL A 528 0.79 18.34 23.08
N ASN A 529 1.61 19.43 23.08
CA ASN A 529 2.83 19.56 23.88
C ASN A 529 3.80 18.35 23.73
N GLY A 530 3.80 17.69 22.57
CA GLY A 530 4.62 16.52 22.29
C GLY A 530 4.40 15.33 23.24
N SER A 531 3.27 15.24 23.94
CA SER A 531 3.11 14.27 25.04
C SER A 531 1.76 13.59 25.14
N ARG A 532 0.71 14.08 24.45
CA ARG A 532 -0.63 13.52 24.51
C ARG A 532 -1.39 13.70 23.19
N LEU A 533 -2.38 12.86 23.00
CA LEU A 533 -3.35 13.00 21.92
C LEU A 533 -4.57 13.79 22.40
N GLU A 534 -5.07 14.66 21.53
CA GLU A 534 -6.33 15.37 21.67
C GLU A 534 -7.19 15.15 20.42
N VAL A 535 -8.44 14.75 20.61
CA VAL A 535 -9.47 14.66 19.58
C VAL A 535 -10.59 15.61 19.91
N VAL A 536 -10.89 16.54 19.02
CA VAL A 536 -11.95 17.56 19.18
C VAL A 536 -12.97 17.40 18.07
N ASP A 537 -14.18 16.98 18.42
CA ASP A 537 -15.32 16.91 17.49
C ASP A 537 -16.24 18.10 17.71
N VAL A 538 -16.49 18.89 16.66
CA VAL A 538 -17.46 19.99 16.64
C VAL A 538 -18.66 19.53 15.82
N LEU A 539 -19.80 19.32 16.50
CA LEU A 539 -21.01 18.76 15.92
C LEU A 539 -22.18 19.73 16.07
N GLU A 540 -23.03 19.82 15.05
CA GLU A 540 -24.26 20.60 15.09
C GLU A 540 -25.42 19.81 14.52
N THR A 541 -26.49 19.65 15.31
CA THR A 541 -27.71 18.95 14.90
C THR A 541 -28.62 19.86 14.07
N GLY A 542 -29.36 19.26 13.15
CA GLY A 542 -30.46 19.92 12.44
C GLY A 542 -31.72 20.06 13.30
N ALA A 543 -32.89 19.97 12.67
CA ALA A 543 -34.20 20.08 13.33
C ALA A 543 -34.54 18.88 14.25
N ALA A 544 -33.78 17.78 14.21
CA ALA A 544 -33.94 16.61 15.05
C ALA A 544 -32.73 16.43 15.99
N PRO A 545 -32.92 15.81 17.17
CA PRO A 545 -31.79 15.41 18.02
C PRO A 545 -31.00 14.29 17.37
N ALA A 546 -29.74 14.08 17.80
CA ALA A 546 -28.90 13.01 17.33
C ALA A 546 -28.21 12.28 18.48
N ASN A 547 -28.17 10.94 18.39
CA ASN A 547 -27.32 10.10 19.23
C ASN A 547 -25.96 9.95 18.56
N ILE A 548 -24.90 10.18 19.30
CA ILE A 548 -23.51 10.05 18.85
C ILE A 548 -22.85 8.90 19.59
N ARG A 549 -22.30 7.97 18.86
CA ARG A 549 -21.36 6.97 19.35
C ARG A 549 -19.96 7.39 18.90
N TRP A 550 -19.05 7.60 19.86
CA TRP A 550 -17.65 7.94 19.66
C TRP A 550 -16.79 6.71 19.95
N ASN A 551 -16.08 6.20 18.96
CA ASN A 551 -15.32 4.96 19.04
C ASN A 551 -13.82 5.16 19.19
N TRP A 552 -13.21 4.25 19.97
CA TRP A 552 -11.79 4.01 20.06
C TRP A 552 -11.51 2.50 20.01
N VAL A 553 -10.75 2.07 19.02
CA VAL A 553 -10.33 0.67 18.83
C VAL A 553 -8.91 0.52 19.36
N THR A 554 -8.68 -0.45 20.23
CA THR A 554 -7.40 -0.58 20.92
C THR A 554 -6.99 -2.04 21.12
N PRO A 555 -5.68 -2.37 20.99
CA PRO A 555 -5.12 -3.65 21.40
C PRO A 555 -4.67 -3.66 22.88
N ALA A 556 -4.96 -2.61 23.65
CA ALA A 556 -4.66 -2.53 25.08
C ALA A 556 -5.72 -3.24 25.93
N ALA A 557 -5.35 -3.70 27.10
CA ALA A 557 -6.30 -4.08 28.14
C ALA A 557 -7.06 -2.83 28.62
N VAL A 558 -8.37 -2.96 28.81
CA VAL A 558 -9.25 -1.82 29.09
C VAL A 558 -9.95 -1.97 30.43
N THR A 559 -10.10 -0.85 31.16
CA THR A 559 -10.88 -0.78 32.39
C THR A 559 -11.79 0.44 32.34
N LEU A 560 -13.09 0.21 32.48
CA LEU A 560 -14.11 1.26 32.50
C LEU A 560 -14.05 2.03 33.82
N CYS A 561 -13.98 3.36 33.77
CA CYS A 561 -14.03 4.28 34.89
C CYS A 561 -15.23 5.23 34.76
N PRO A 562 -15.65 5.89 35.85
CA PRO A 562 -16.77 6.84 35.79
C PRO A 562 -16.53 8.02 34.81
N ASP A 563 -15.30 8.41 34.62
CA ASP A 563 -14.88 9.59 33.85
C ASP A 563 -14.00 9.23 32.62
N GLY A 564 -14.01 7.96 32.20
CA GLY A 564 -13.20 7.53 31.05
C GLY A 564 -12.85 6.05 31.05
N ILE A 565 -11.77 5.74 30.31
CA ILE A 565 -11.23 4.38 30.16
C ILE A 565 -9.76 4.39 30.53
N LEU A 566 -9.31 3.45 31.34
CA LEU A 566 -7.90 3.13 31.52
C LEU A 566 -7.47 2.12 30.46
N LEU A 567 -6.33 2.38 29.83
CA LEU A 567 -5.70 1.55 28.83
C LEU A 567 -4.35 1.08 29.38
N TYR A 568 -4.12 -0.24 29.38
CA TYR A 568 -2.86 -0.80 29.86
C TYR A 568 -2.25 -1.73 28.82
N LYS A 569 -0.99 -1.45 28.43
CA LYS A 569 -0.24 -2.30 27.51
C LYS A 569 1.28 -2.09 27.69
N ASP A 570 2.05 -3.16 27.54
CA ASP A 570 3.53 -3.15 27.56
C ASP A 570 4.15 -2.42 28.80
N GLY A 571 3.46 -2.48 29.97
CA GLY A 571 3.92 -1.83 31.19
C GLY A 571 3.61 -0.33 31.28
N VAL A 572 2.86 0.23 30.31
CA VAL A 572 2.43 1.63 30.28
C VAL A 572 0.94 1.71 30.54
N GLU A 573 0.53 2.73 31.31
CA GLU A 573 -0.87 3.03 31.56
C GLU A 573 -1.24 4.40 30.99
N MET A 574 -2.29 4.44 30.18
CA MET A 574 -2.84 5.65 29.59
C MET A 574 -4.29 5.84 30.07
N LYS A 575 -4.75 7.09 30.12
CA LYS A 575 -6.15 7.42 30.37
C LYS A 575 -6.77 8.07 29.14
N LEU A 576 -7.88 7.48 28.69
CA LEU A 576 -8.78 8.09 27.73
C LEU A 576 -9.90 8.76 28.52
N SER A 577 -10.02 10.08 28.46
CA SER A 577 -11.00 10.87 29.19
C SER A 577 -11.54 11.98 28.33
N SER A 578 -12.68 12.56 28.72
CA SER A 578 -13.23 13.74 28.08
C SER A 578 -13.36 14.86 29.10
N ALA A 579 -12.96 16.06 28.70
CA ALA A 579 -13.09 17.28 29.49
C ALA A 579 -14.01 18.26 28.77
N ASP A 580 -14.67 19.10 29.55
CA ASP A 580 -15.45 20.25 29.08
C ASP A 580 -16.61 19.93 28.12
N THR A 581 -17.43 18.93 28.47
CA THR A 581 -18.67 18.68 27.74
C THR A 581 -19.88 19.30 28.47
N SER A 582 -20.76 19.92 27.67
CA SER A 582 -22.04 20.46 28.18
C SER A 582 -23.13 19.41 28.29
N ILE A 583 -22.86 18.17 27.90
CA ILE A 583 -23.80 17.05 27.89
C ILE A 583 -23.20 15.81 28.58
N PRO A 584 -24.01 14.93 29.18
CA PRO A 584 -23.53 13.69 29.77
C PRO A 584 -22.93 12.76 28.75
N LEU A 585 -21.77 12.15 29.07
CA LEU A 585 -21.11 11.12 28.29
C LEU A 585 -21.29 9.78 29.00
N HIS A 586 -21.76 8.76 28.28
CA HIS A 586 -21.94 7.41 28.78
C HIS A 586 -20.82 6.51 28.25
N TRP A 587 -19.72 6.37 29.02
CA TRP A 587 -18.59 5.54 28.67
C TRP A 587 -18.96 4.06 28.61
N ARG A 588 -18.48 3.35 27.57
CA ARG A 588 -18.83 1.96 27.28
C ARG A 588 -17.66 1.15 26.72
N ILE A 589 -17.81 -0.16 26.83
CA ILE A 589 -17.04 -1.17 26.08
C ILE A 589 -18.07 -1.92 25.23
N TRP A 590 -17.88 -1.96 23.92
CA TRP A 590 -18.80 -2.64 23.00
C TRP A 590 -18.31 -4.05 22.65
N PRO A 591 -19.23 -5.01 22.42
CA PRO A 591 -18.90 -6.31 21.84
C PRO A 591 -18.32 -6.13 20.42
N LEU A 592 -17.28 -6.89 20.07
CA LEU A 592 -16.65 -6.82 18.74
C LEU A 592 -17.59 -7.25 17.61
N ASN A 593 -18.49 -8.19 17.89
CA ASN A 593 -19.42 -8.77 16.91
C ASN A 593 -20.82 -8.14 16.95
N GLU A 594 -20.97 -6.97 17.56
CA GLU A 594 -22.26 -6.28 17.60
C GLU A 594 -22.68 -5.88 16.17
N ASP A 595 -23.85 -6.35 15.74
CA ASP A 595 -24.43 -6.08 14.41
C ASP A 595 -23.54 -6.43 13.22
N THR A 596 -22.55 -7.29 13.36
CA THR A 596 -21.72 -7.74 12.24
C THR A 596 -22.23 -9.05 11.66
N ILE A 597 -22.01 -9.26 10.36
CA ILE A 597 -22.16 -10.58 9.77
C ILE A 597 -21.15 -11.50 10.45
N GLY A 598 -21.66 -12.59 11.05
CA GLY A 598 -20.84 -13.64 11.60
C GLY A 598 -20.09 -14.34 10.48
N LEU A 599 -18.80 -14.02 10.33
CA LEU A 599 -17.86 -14.90 9.66
C LEU A 599 -17.67 -16.17 10.50
N ASP A 600 -17.23 -17.24 9.88
CA ASP A 600 -16.72 -18.37 10.65
C ASP A 600 -15.70 -17.84 11.67
N PRO A 601 -15.74 -18.25 12.95
CA PRO A 601 -14.82 -17.74 13.96
C PRO A 601 -13.34 -17.79 13.53
N GLU A 602 -12.92 -18.78 12.76
CA GLU A 602 -11.56 -18.87 12.24
C GLU A 602 -11.21 -17.76 11.23
N ASP A 603 -12.19 -17.28 10.46
CA ASP A 603 -12.00 -16.23 9.45
C ASP A 603 -12.20 -14.81 10.02
N PHE A 604 -12.99 -14.68 11.06
CA PHE A 604 -13.27 -13.41 11.76
C PHE A 604 -12.24 -13.09 12.84
N LEU A 605 -11.79 -14.09 13.60
CA LEU A 605 -10.86 -13.91 14.72
C LEU A 605 -9.54 -13.19 14.34
N PRO A 606 -8.91 -13.42 13.17
CA PRO A 606 -7.71 -12.67 12.81
C PRO A 606 -7.92 -11.16 12.79
N CYS A 607 -9.07 -10.68 12.29
CA CYS A 607 -9.36 -9.26 12.17
C CYS A 607 -9.65 -8.56 13.50
N ALA A 608 -10.12 -9.31 14.50
CA ALA A 608 -10.58 -8.79 15.79
C ALA A 608 -9.75 -9.27 16.98
N LYS A 609 -8.77 -10.19 16.75
CA LYS A 609 -8.01 -10.84 17.82
C LYS A 609 -7.26 -9.83 18.68
N GLY A 610 -7.55 -9.84 19.97
CA GLY A 610 -6.89 -8.98 20.94
C GLY A 610 -7.32 -7.52 20.90
N LEU A 611 -8.35 -7.17 20.13
CA LEU A 611 -8.90 -5.82 20.07
C LEU A 611 -10.02 -5.62 21.09
N SER A 612 -10.21 -4.37 21.50
CA SER A 612 -11.36 -3.87 22.24
C SER A 612 -11.90 -2.62 21.56
N ILE A 613 -13.23 -2.46 21.51
CA ILE A 613 -13.87 -1.21 21.09
C ILE A 613 -14.42 -0.53 22.33
N VAL A 614 -13.94 0.68 22.60
CA VAL A 614 -14.33 1.48 23.76
C VAL A 614 -14.70 2.89 23.32
N GLY A 615 -15.30 3.67 24.19
CA GLY A 615 -15.64 5.05 23.95
C GLY A 615 -16.88 5.48 24.74
N PHE A 616 -17.68 6.36 24.17
CA PHE A 616 -18.90 6.85 24.82
C PHE A 616 -20.04 7.08 23.84
N GLU A 617 -21.24 7.13 24.42
CA GLU A 617 -22.44 7.63 23.74
C GLU A 617 -22.91 8.91 24.39
N CYS A 618 -23.52 9.80 23.61
CA CYS A 618 -24.20 10.99 24.08
C CYS A 618 -25.34 11.38 23.15
N ASP A 619 -26.35 12.08 23.71
CA ASP A 619 -27.49 12.61 22.97
C ASP A 619 -27.37 14.11 22.84
N ILE A 620 -27.37 14.60 21.60
CA ILE A 620 -27.34 16.04 21.30
C ILE A 620 -28.77 16.48 20.98
N PRO A 621 -29.32 17.49 21.72
CA PRO A 621 -30.64 18.05 21.41
C PRO A 621 -30.70 18.63 19.98
N ALA A 622 -31.90 18.78 19.43
CA ALA A 622 -32.11 19.45 18.15
C ALA A 622 -31.56 20.88 18.15
N THR A 623 -31.10 21.36 17.00
CA THR A 623 -30.58 22.74 16.77
C THR A 623 -29.50 23.16 17.79
N THR A 624 -28.65 22.21 18.14
CA THR A 624 -27.62 22.38 19.18
C THR A 624 -26.23 22.17 18.57
N LYS A 625 -25.32 23.07 18.86
CA LYS A 625 -23.88 22.94 18.56
C LYS A 625 -23.13 22.57 19.82
N ILE A 626 -22.31 21.52 19.73
CA ILE A 626 -21.46 21.06 20.85
C ILE A 626 -20.02 20.87 20.40
N THR A 627 -19.14 20.83 21.40
CA THR A 627 -17.76 20.41 21.24
C THR A 627 -17.49 19.25 22.18
N LEU A 628 -17.06 18.12 21.61
CA LEU A 628 -16.61 16.94 22.37
C LEU A 628 -15.09 16.93 22.32
N LYS A 629 -14.46 17.05 23.48
CA LYS A 629 -13.00 17.04 23.60
C LYS A 629 -12.55 15.78 24.34
N THR A 630 -11.87 14.89 23.65
CA THR A 630 -11.32 13.66 24.21
C THR A 630 -9.80 13.72 24.23
N VAL A 631 -9.20 13.29 25.34
CA VAL A 631 -7.75 13.31 25.56
C VAL A 631 -7.30 11.89 25.90
N CYS A 632 -6.18 11.47 25.29
CA CYS A 632 -5.46 10.28 25.68
C CYS A 632 -4.05 10.68 26.16
N GLU A 633 -3.77 10.43 27.43
CA GLU A 633 -2.50 10.82 28.06
C GLU A 633 -1.98 9.78 29.04
N LYS A 634 -0.67 9.77 29.23
CA LYS A 634 0.00 8.86 30.16
C LYS A 634 -0.32 9.25 31.60
N LEU A 635 -0.75 8.27 32.39
CA LEU A 635 -0.92 8.50 33.84
C LEU A 635 0.43 8.69 34.50
N GLN A 636 0.53 9.79 35.26
CA GLN A 636 1.68 10.01 36.15
C GLN A 636 1.62 8.99 37.29
N PRO A 637 2.72 8.32 37.63
CA PRO A 637 2.73 7.47 38.82
C PRO A 637 2.34 8.32 40.03
N VAL A 638 1.34 7.85 40.77
CA VAL A 638 0.94 8.51 42.01
C VAL A 638 2.18 8.57 42.89
N LYS A 639 2.72 9.77 43.16
CA LYS A 639 3.74 9.94 44.16
C LYS A 639 3.17 9.38 45.46
N LYS A 640 3.69 8.24 45.94
CA LYS A 640 3.38 7.79 47.29
C LYS A 640 3.77 8.96 48.19
N ALA A 641 2.79 9.52 48.91
CA ALA A 641 3.07 10.45 49.98
C ALA A 641 3.95 9.68 50.99
N GLU A 642 5.21 10.16 51.17
CA GLU A 642 6.11 9.67 52.21
C GLU A 642 5.54 9.92 53.60
#